data_50ad567e1d92f94511e18390a3e3530e
#
_entry.id   50ad567e1d92f94511e18390a3e3530e
#
_cell.length_a   1.000
_cell.length_b   1.000
_cell.length_c   1.000
_cell.angle_alpha   90.00
_cell.angle_beta   90.00
_cell.angle_gamma   90.00
#
_symmetry.space_group_name_H-M   'P 1'
#
loop_
_entity.id
_entity.type
_entity.pdbx_description
1 polymer ?
#
loop_
_entity_poly.entity_id
_entity_poly.type
_entity_poly.pdbx_seq_one_letter_code
_entity_poly.pdbx_strand_id
1 'polypeptide(L)'
;MLCDGIWKKTNFADADAGRRSASRIASRVNGATLASRSMATKTVDKRAEELREQLDHHLYRYHVLDDPEISDAEYDRLFDELKALEDEHPELIAPDSPTQRVGAPISGRFQKVQHLTPMGSLEKVTTDEALTKWAGDVRKRLDSDEPIAFVTEPKIDGLAINLTYEAGILARGATRGDGLQGEDVTVNLRTISSVPLKMRGDGLPAVAEVRGEVYMPISGFRELNERVTELGQKLAPNPRNAAAGSLRQKDSSITASRPLAVWMYGLGAAEALDLATHSEALEWLREHGFRTNPFAELHDSIESVAEVCRVWETKRIELDYEIDGIVIKVDSFDQQRRLSELHGRPRWARAYKWAPMTAQTKLLQIHIRVGRTGALNPWAQLEPVEVGGVTVSTATLHNEDDINRKDIRVGDTVIVQRAGDVIPQVVGPVLPHAKGSRRFRMPKKCPLCGAEIVKPEGEAMHRCPNPRCESRGLETLINWVWDIDGVGEQAIRRLWREGIVTSLPDLYRLTKEQLMELDGYAEISAGNAVAAIEQSKQDMTFHRVLAGLNIPDTGWVTARNLAAHFGSIDKLIDATQEEIQEAEGIGPGRAEGIAEWFSDEENLKLVQELRDLGLRFETGDELKPVEGPLSGQTYVITGTLESFSRDEAAQALEAKGAKVSNSVSKKTAGLIVGEEPGSKLKKAQDAGVPVLDEKALQKLLSG
;
A
#
# COMPACT_ATOMS: atom_id res chain seq x y z
N MET A 1 8.22 63.11 -29.53
CA MET A 1 8.59 64.01 -30.61
C MET A 1 8.15 63.30 -31.89
N LEU A 2 6.93 63.60 -32.41
CA LEU A 2 6.69 64.52 -33.50
C LEU A 2 7.26 64.01 -34.83
N CYS A 3 6.58 63.76 -35.92
CA CYS A 3 5.42 64.39 -36.61
C CYS A 3 4.90 63.39 -37.64
N ASP A 4 3.62 63.13 -37.76
CA ASP A 4 2.64 63.78 -38.65
C ASP A 4 3.00 63.89 -40.14
N GLY A 5 2.16 63.19 -40.92
CA GLY A 5 1.30 63.84 -41.93
C GLY A 5 1.70 63.63 -43.39
N ILE A 6 0.86 63.16 -44.26
CA ILE A 6 0.09 63.87 -45.27
C ILE A 6 -0.65 62.93 -46.23
N TRP A 7 -1.94 63.12 -46.28
CA TRP A 7 -2.88 62.59 -47.27
C TRP A 7 -2.63 63.17 -48.68
N LYS A 8 -2.80 62.37 -49.73
CA LYS A 8 -3.43 62.88 -50.98
C LYS A 8 -4.22 61.78 -51.69
N LYS A 9 -5.51 62.10 -51.90
CA LYS A 9 -6.47 61.43 -52.76
C LYS A 9 -6.08 61.50 -54.20
N THR A 10 -6.25 60.45 -55.02
CA THR A 10 -6.61 60.58 -56.45
C THR A 10 -7.41 59.33 -56.89
N ASN A 11 -8.36 59.60 -57.69
CA ASN A 11 -9.60 59.02 -58.15
C ASN A 11 -9.56 57.63 -58.78
N PHE A 12 -10.70 56.95 -58.60
CA PHE A 12 -11.24 55.77 -59.29
C PHE A 12 -11.43 55.92 -60.79
N ALA A 13 -11.08 54.87 -61.54
CA ALA A 13 -11.88 54.24 -62.57
C ALA A 13 -11.07 53.14 -63.25
N ASP A 14 -11.74 52.01 -63.57
CA ASP A 14 -11.29 50.86 -64.38
C ASP A 14 -10.37 49.82 -63.69
N ALA A 15 -11.00 48.93 -62.90
CA ALA A 15 -10.36 47.62 -62.50
C ALA A 15 -11.38 46.49 -62.20
N ASP A 16 -12.46 46.33 -62.93
CA ASP A 16 -13.47 45.28 -62.61
C ASP A 16 -13.40 44.03 -63.53
N ALA A 17 -12.55 44.02 -64.52
CA ALA A 17 -12.35 42.84 -65.40
C ALA A 17 -11.20 41.89 -64.92
N GLY A 18 -10.22 42.44 -64.17
CA GLY A 18 -9.06 41.64 -63.67
C GLY A 18 -9.34 40.85 -62.38
N ARG A 19 -10.30 41.28 -61.59
CA ARG A 19 -10.55 40.66 -60.24
C ARG A 19 -11.31 39.35 -60.28
N ARG A 20 -12.11 39.05 -61.33
CA ARG A 20 -12.87 37.77 -61.45
C ARG A 20 -12.00 36.62 -61.93
N SER A 21 -10.91 36.87 -62.61
CA SER A 21 -9.95 35.85 -63.06
C SER A 21 -8.96 35.45 -61.92
N ALA A 22 -8.44 36.44 -61.19
CA ALA A 22 -7.50 36.23 -60.07
C ALA A 22 -8.17 35.52 -58.85
N SER A 23 -9.45 35.85 -58.57
CA SER A 23 -10.22 35.21 -57.45
C SER A 23 -10.53 33.73 -57.75
N ARG A 24 -10.76 33.34 -59.01
CA ARG A 24 -10.98 31.92 -59.39
C ARG A 24 -9.70 31.09 -59.41
N ILE A 25 -8.55 31.70 -59.67
CA ILE A 25 -7.25 31.02 -59.60
C ILE A 25 -6.80 30.91 -58.15
N ALA A 26 -6.94 31.95 -57.32
CA ALA A 26 -6.60 31.92 -55.90
C ALA A 26 -7.50 30.95 -55.10
N SER A 27 -8.81 30.86 -55.41
CA SER A 27 -9.70 29.87 -54.78
C SER A 27 -9.45 28.43 -55.21
N ARG A 28 -8.97 28.19 -56.44
CA ARG A 28 -8.56 26.86 -56.91
C ARG A 28 -7.19 26.41 -56.32
N VAL A 29 -6.24 27.33 -56.21
CA VAL A 29 -4.93 27.04 -55.61
C VAL A 29 -5.08 26.84 -54.10
N ASN A 30 -5.87 27.65 -53.39
CA ASN A 30 -6.15 27.42 -51.96
C ASN A 30 -6.98 26.15 -51.73
N GLY A 31 -7.94 25.83 -52.57
CA GLY A 31 -8.72 24.60 -52.47
C GLY A 31 -7.89 23.32 -52.73
N ALA A 32 -6.97 23.36 -53.69
CA ALA A 32 -6.05 22.28 -53.98
C ALA A 32 -4.99 22.09 -52.85
N THR A 33 -4.51 23.17 -52.27
CA THR A 33 -3.55 23.16 -51.16
C THR A 33 -4.21 22.68 -49.86
N LEU A 34 -5.46 23.07 -49.61
CA LEU A 34 -6.25 22.55 -48.43
C LEU A 34 -6.63 21.07 -48.61
N ALA A 35 -6.99 20.65 -49.82
CA ALA A 35 -7.28 19.26 -50.07
C ALA A 35 -6.02 18.37 -50.03
N SER A 36 -4.87 18.83 -50.49
CA SER A 36 -3.60 18.10 -50.39
C SER A 36 -3.08 18.07 -48.96
N ARG A 37 -3.24 19.14 -48.14
CA ARG A 37 -2.95 19.11 -46.68
C ARG A 37 -3.88 18.14 -45.95
N SER A 38 -5.19 18.14 -46.23
CA SER A 38 -6.13 17.22 -45.60
C SER A 38 -5.86 15.77 -45.99
N MET A 39 -5.37 15.47 -47.18
CA MET A 39 -4.96 14.13 -47.60
C MET A 39 -3.62 13.72 -46.94
N ALA A 40 -2.66 14.59 -46.85
CA ALA A 40 -1.38 14.34 -46.18
C ALA A 40 -1.58 14.05 -44.70
N THR A 41 -2.40 14.85 -43.97
CA THR A 41 -2.75 14.63 -42.58
C THR A 41 -3.42 13.28 -42.36
N LYS A 42 -4.42 12.92 -43.17
CA LYS A 42 -5.08 11.62 -43.08
C LYS A 42 -4.13 10.43 -43.34
N THR A 43 -3.08 10.62 -44.11
CA THR A 43 -2.07 9.56 -44.38
C THR A 43 -1.13 9.41 -43.19
N VAL A 44 -0.79 10.51 -42.50
CA VAL A 44 0.05 10.51 -41.30
C VAL A 44 -0.72 9.93 -40.10
N ASP A 45 -1.99 10.32 -39.91
CA ASP A 45 -2.88 9.76 -38.87
C ASP A 45 -2.95 8.23 -39.00
N LYS A 46 -3.22 7.76 -40.22
CA LYS A 46 -3.32 6.31 -40.50
C LYS A 46 -2.01 5.59 -40.26
N ARG A 47 -0.88 6.18 -40.61
CA ARG A 47 0.43 5.57 -40.38
C ARG A 47 0.77 5.48 -38.88
N ALA A 48 0.45 6.51 -38.10
CA ALA A 48 0.63 6.50 -36.65
C ALA A 48 -0.25 5.41 -35.97
N GLU A 49 -1.50 5.26 -36.45
CA GLU A 49 -2.39 4.21 -35.97
C GLU A 49 -1.86 2.80 -36.30
N GLU A 50 -1.43 2.57 -37.56
CA GLU A 50 -0.80 1.30 -37.97
C GLU A 50 0.45 0.97 -37.17
N LEU A 51 1.29 1.97 -36.83
CA LEU A 51 2.48 1.75 -36.02
C LEU A 51 2.14 1.41 -34.58
N ARG A 52 1.15 2.07 -33.97
CA ARG A 52 0.67 1.73 -32.63
C ARG A 52 0.13 0.31 -32.56
N GLU A 53 -0.68 -0.09 -33.53
CA GLU A 53 -1.21 -1.46 -33.63
C GLU A 53 -0.09 -2.51 -33.77
N GLN A 54 0.92 -2.24 -34.62
CA GLN A 54 2.06 -3.14 -34.78
C GLN A 54 2.89 -3.25 -33.51
N LEU A 55 3.23 -2.12 -32.89
CA LEU A 55 4.02 -2.10 -31.67
C LEU A 55 3.29 -2.80 -30.50
N ASP A 56 1.97 -2.57 -30.35
CA ASP A 56 1.16 -3.25 -29.35
C ASP A 56 1.08 -4.76 -29.63
N HIS A 57 0.94 -5.17 -30.90
CA HIS A 57 0.98 -6.58 -31.28
C HIS A 57 2.30 -7.24 -30.87
N HIS A 58 3.44 -6.62 -31.18
CA HIS A 58 4.76 -7.20 -30.90
C HIS A 58 5.10 -7.16 -29.39
N LEU A 59 4.65 -6.14 -28.64
CA LEU A 59 4.74 -6.13 -27.19
C LEU A 59 3.96 -7.29 -26.56
N TYR A 60 2.75 -7.55 -27.04
CA TYR A 60 1.94 -8.66 -26.57
C TYR A 60 2.59 -10.02 -26.86
N ARG A 61 3.09 -10.22 -28.09
CA ARG A 61 3.79 -11.43 -28.48
C ARG A 61 5.03 -11.68 -27.60
N TYR A 62 5.80 -10.65 -27.35
CA TYR A 62 7.04 -10.72 -26.56
C TYR A 62 6.78 -10.91 -25.06
N HIS A 63 5.95 -10.03 -24.45
CA HIS A 63 5.84 -9.97 -22.99
C HIS A 63 4.70 -10.83 -22.40
N VAL A 64 3.71 -11.21 -23.19
CA VAL A 64 2.54 -11.98 -22.73
C VAL A 64 2.59 -13.42 -23.23
N LEU A 65 2.88 -13.62 -24.52
CA LEU A 65 2.92 -14.94 -25.13
C LEU A 65 4.31 -15.61 -25.12
N ASP A 66 5.37 -14.85 -24.80
CA ASP A 66 6.77 -15.32 -24.86
C ASP A 66 7.15 -15.93 -26.21
N ASP A 67 6.62 -15.33 -27.30
CA ASP A 67 6.72 -15.83 -28.69
C ASP A 67 6.97 -14.65 -29.64
N PRO A 68 8.17 -14.02 -29.63
CA PRO A 68 8.49 -12.86 -30.45
C PRO A 68 8.52 -13.19 -31.95
N GLU A 69 7.91 -12.33 -32.77
CA GLU A 69 7.88 -12.45 -34.25
C GLU A 69 8.93 -11.59 -34.94
N ILE A 70 9.43 -10.55 -34.27
CA ILE A 70 10.45 -9.65 -34.80
C ILE A 70 11.62 -9.51 -33.79
N SER A 71 12.74 -9.05 -34.29
CA SER A 71 13.91 -8.74 -33.47
C SER A 71 13.72 -7.41 -32.69
N ASP A 72 14.44 -7.23 -31.58
CA ASP A 72 14.47 -5.98 -30.82
C ASP A 72 14.82 -4.78 -31.71
N ALA A 73 15.77 -4.94 -32.65
CA ALA A 73 16.16 -3.90 -33.57
C ALA A 73 15.05 -3.50 -34.56
N GLU A 74 14.17 -4.43 -34.93
CA GLU A 74 13.01 -4.14 -35.78
C GLU A 74 11.92 -3.44 -34.96
N TYR A 75 11.73 -3.85 -33.71
CA TYR A 75 10.80 -3.19 -32.79
C TYR A 75 11.26 -1.74 -32.53
N ASP A 76 12.54 -1.52 -32.21
CA ASP A 76 13.10 -0.17 -31.99
C ASP A 76 12.91 0.74 -33.21
N ARG A 77 13.07 0.22 -34.41
CA ARG A 77 12.85 0.99 -35.65
C ARG A 77 11.38 1.45 -35.78
N LEU A 78 10.40 0.57 -35.48
CA LEU A 78 8.98 0.91 -35.53
C LEU A 78 8.65 1.94 -34.44
N PHE A 79 9.24 1.79 -33.25
CA PHE A 79 9.08 2.70 -32.15
C PHE A 79 9.65 4.10 -32.44
N ASP A 80 10.85 4.17 -33.01
CA ASP A 80 11.48 5.44 -33.41
C ASP A 80 10.69 6.13 -34.53
N GLU A 81 10.10 5.38 -35.48
CA GLU A 81 9.24 5.93 -36.51
C GLU A 81 7.96 6.54 -35.91
N LEU A 82 7.30 5.84 -34.97
CA LEU A 82 6.12 6.36 -34.27
C LEU A 82 6.46 7.61 -33.47
N LYS A 83 7.56 7.57 -32.71
CA LYS A 83 8.01 8.68 -31.90
C LYS A 83 8.31 9.92 -32.75
N ALA A 84 8.99 9.76 -33.89
CA ALA A 84 9.28 10.86 -34.79
C ALA A 84 7.99 11.49 -35.37
N LEU A 85 6.97 10.67 -35.70
CA LEU A 85 5.67 11.17 -36.13
C LEU A 85 4.93 11.93 -35.03
N GLU A 86 4.95 11.44 -33.78
CA GLU A 86 4.31 12.08 -32.63
C GLU A 86 5.05 13.36 -32.20
N ASP A 87 6.39 13.42 -32.34
CA ASP A 87 7.19 14.63 -32.10
C ASP A 87 6.90 15.72 -33.15
N GLU A 88 6.70 15.36 -34.42
CA GLU A 88 6.32 16.27 -35.50
C GLU A 88 4.84 16.67 -35.44
N HIS A 89 3.98 15.78 -34.93
CA HIS A 89 2.53 15.91 -34.85
C HIS A 89 2.00 15.60 -33.44
N PRO A 90 2.17 16.52 -32.43
CA PRO A 90 1.74 16.28 -31.06
C PRO A 90 0.24 15.96 -30.88
N GLU A 91 -0.60 16.35 -31.86
CA GLU A 91 -2.02 16.04 -31.90
C GLU A 91 -2.31 14.54 -32.11
N LEU A 92 -1.33 13.76 -32.58
CA LEU A 92 -1.44 12.31 -32.78
C LEU A 92 -1.17 11.51 -31.51
N ILE A 93 -0.61 12.13 -30.47
CA ILE A 93 -0.29 11.43 -29.24
C ILE A 93 -1.58 10.91 -28.58
N ALA A 94 -1.70 9.59 -28.52
CA ALA A 94 -2.82 8.91 -27.86
C ALA A 94 -2.43 8.46 -26.45
N PRO A 95 -3.37 8.42 -25.48
CA PRO A 95 -3.08 7.99 -24.11
C PRO A 95 -2.54 6.55 -23.99
N ASP A 96 -2.86 5.71 -24.97
CA ASP A 96 -2.45 4.31 -25.10
C ASP A 96 -1.24 4.12 -26.03
N SER A 97 -0.61 5.20 -26.51
CA SER A 97 0.59 5.08 -27.34
C SER A 97 1.75 4.45 -26.57
N PRO A 98 2.48 3.51 -27.15
CA PRO A 98 3.71 2.95 -26.58
C PRO A 98 4.76 4.02 -26.22
N THR A 99 4.78 5.15 -26.92
CA THR A 99 5.68 6.28 -26.66
C THR A 99 5.36 7.02 -25.35
N GLN A 100 4.15 6.85 -24.81
CA GLN A 100 3.70 7.47 -23.55
C GLN A 100 4.04 6.63 -22.32
N ARG A 101 4.79 5.54 -22.47
CA ARG A 101 5.21 4.70 -21.34
C ARG A 101 6.24 5.40 -20.45
N VAL A 102 7.09 6.24 -21.00
CA VAL A 102 8.17 6.95 -20.27
C VAL A 102 8.13 8.44 -20.60
N GLY A 103 8.44 9.30 -19.61
CA GLY A 103 8.59 10.74 -19.85
C GLY A 103 7.61 11.65 -19.07
N ALA A 104 6.88 11.11 -18.10
CA ALA A 104 6.05 11.93 -17.23
C ALA A 104 6.90 12.79 -16.26
N PRO A 105 6.42 13.97 -15.86
CA PRO A 105 7.11 14.82 -14.88
C PRO A 105 7.34 14.11 -13.55
N ILE A 106 8.46 14.43 -12.88
CA ILE A 106 8.78 13.88 -11.56
C ILE A 106 7.68 14.27 -10.57
N SER A 107 7.05 13.27 -9.96
CA SER A 107 6.00 13.47 -8.94
C SER A 107 6.60 13.81 -7.58
N GLY A 108 6.04 14.79 -6.89
CA GLY A 108 6.43 15.13 -5.52
C GLY A 108 6.01 14.05 -4.51
N ARG A 109 4.76 13.60 -4.58
CA ARG A 109 4.15 12.55 -3.72
C ARG A 109 3.16 11.72 -4.53
N PHE A 110 3.04 10.44 -4.17
CA PHE A 110 1.97 9.60 -4.68
C PHE A 110 0.64 9.99 -4.03
N GLN A 111 -0.35 10.31 -4.85
CA GLN A 111 -1.70 10.58 -4.37
C GLN A 111 -2.33 9.28 -3.85
N LYS A 112 -3.14 9.36 -2.80
CA LYS A 112 -3.94 8.24 -2.36
C LYS A 112 -5.21 8.16 -3.21
N VAL A 113 -5.53 6.96 -3.67
CA VAL A 113 -6.72 6.68 -4.48
C VAL A 113 -7.50 5.51 -3.88
N GLN A 114 -8.81 5.60 -3.91
CA GLN A 114 -9.69 4.54 -3.45
C GLN A 114 -9.84 3.46 -4.53
N HIS A 115 -9.88 2.20 -4.11
CA HIS A 115 -10.26 1.07 -4.95
C HIS A 115 -11.77 1.06 -5.14
N LEU A 116 -12.25 0.66 -6.31
CA LEU A 116 -13.69 0.50 -6.56
C LEU A 116 -14.24 -0.67 -5.71
N THR A 117 -13.43 -1.73 -5.57
CA THR A 117 -13.75 -2.84 -4.67
C THR A 117 -12.56 -3.10 -3.73
N PRO A 118 -12.81 -3.43 -2.44
CA PRO A 118 -11.73 -3.66 -1.48
C PRO A 118 -10.75 -4.76 -1.91
N MET A 119 -9.47 -4.58 -1.59
CA MET A 119 -8.42 -5.58 -1.80
C MET A 119 -8.11 -6.31 -0.48
N GLY A 120 -8.83 -7.38 -0.20
CA GLY A 120 -8.71 -8.15 1.02
C GLY A 120 -7.37 -8.87 1.22
N SER A 121 -7.11 -9.33 2.43
CA SER A 121 -5.99 -10.20 2.76
C SER A 121 -6.44 -11.65 2.87
N LEU A 122 -5.59 -12.60 2.45
CA LEU A 122 -5.90 -14.03 2.56
C LEU A 122 -5.52 -14.57 3.94
N GLU A 123 -6.38 -15.42 4.50
CA GLU A 123 -6.01 -16.24 5.64
C GLU A 123 -5.05 -17.35 5.22
N LYS A 124 -4.03 -17.58 6.07
CA LYS A 124 -3.03 -18.62 5.80
C LYS A 124 -3.45 -19.99 6.37
N VAL A 125 -3.09 -21.05 5.66
CA VAL A 125 -3.03 -22.42 6.15
C VAL A 125 -1.63 -22.97 5.90
N THR A 126 -1.14 -23.85 6.76
CA THR A 126 0.25 -24.33 6.72
C THR A 126 0.36 -25.86 6.79
N THR A 127 -0.76 -26.57 6.87
CA THR A 127 -0.82 -28.03 6.89
C THR A 127 -1.99 -28.54 6.08
N ASP A 128 -1.90 -29.79 5.63
CA ASP A 128 -2.95 -30.46 4.87
C ASP A 128 -4.23 -30.64 5.70
N GLU A 129 -4.08 -30.88 7.02
CA GLU A 129 -5.23 -31.00 7.92
C GLU A 129 -5.99 -29.67 8.04
N ALA A 130 -5.26 -28.55 8.14
CA ALA A 130 -5.88 -27.22 8.19
C ALA A 130 -6.56 -26.86 6.86
N LEU A 131 -5.98 -27.29 5.74
CA LEU A 131 -6.55 -27.14 4.41
C LEU A 131 -7.85 -27.96 4.27
N THR A 132 -7.82 -29.23 4.65
CA THR A 132 -8.99 -30.13 4.62
C THR A 132 -10.11 -29.61 5.55
N LYS A 133 -9.74 -29.12 6.74
CA LYS A 133 -10.70 -28.48 7.65
C LYS A 133 -11.37 -27.27 7.02
N TRP A 134 -10.59 -26.39 6.37
CA TRP A 134 -11.16 -25.24 5.66
C TRP A 134 -12.14 -25.65 4.56
N ALA A 135 -11.81 -26.65 3.75
CA ALA A 135 -12.73 -27.17 2.72
C ALA A 135 -14.03 -27.74 3.34
N GLY A 136 -13.92 -28.40 4.49
CA GLY A 136 -15.08 -28.85 5.26
C GLY A 136 -15.94 -27.70 5.78
N ASP A 137 -15.31 -26.61 6.25
CA ASP A 137 -15.98 -25.38 6.68
C ASP A 137 -16.67 -24.67 5.50
N VAL A 138 -16.04 -24.66 4.32
CA VAL A 138 -16.64 -24.14 3.07
C VAL A 138 -17.91 -24.91 2.73
N ARG A 139 -17.83 -26.25 2.68
CA ARG A 139 -18.98 -27.13 2.38
C ARG A 139 -20.12 -26.92 3.38
N LYS A 140 -19.79 -26.89 4.66
CA LYS A 140 -20.79 -26.67 5.74
C LYS A 140 -21.50 -25.31 5.62
N ARG A 141 -20.77 -24.25 5.19
CA ARG A 141 -21.35 -22.90 5.04
C ARG A 141 -22.22 -22.77 3.81
N LEU A 142 -21.88 -23.47 2.74
CA LEU A 142 -22.70 -23.48 1.53
C LEU A 142 -24.02 -24.23 1.75
N ASP A 143 -24.08 -25.11 2.76
CA ASP A 143 -25.24 -25.94 3.09
C ASP A 143 -25.86 -26.58 1.85
N SER A 144 -25.03 -27.14 0.99
CA SER A 144 -25.40 -27.68 -0.32
C SER A 144 -24.53 -28.88 -0.67
N ASP A 145 -25.13 -29.84 -1.39
CA ASP A 145 -24.43 -31.00 -1.95
C ASP A 145 -23.78 -30.71 -3.31
N GLU A 146 -23.85 -29.47 -3.78
CA GLU A 146 -23.22 -29.04 -5.03
C GLU A 146 -21.70 -29.31 -5.00
N PRO A 147 -21.11 -29.72 -6.12
CA PRO A 147 -19.67 -29.89 -6.22
C PRO A 147 -18.96 -28.55 -6.01
N ILE A 148 -17.85 -28.58 -5.28
CA ILE A 148 -17.00 -27.43 -5.04
C ILE A 148 -15.70 -27.66 -5.79
N ALA A 149 -15.44 -26.86 -6.82
CA ALA A 149 -14.18 -26.82 -7.51
C ALA A 149 -13.27 -25.73 -6.93
N PHE A 150 -11.97 -25.94 -7.02
CA PHE A 150 -10.95 -25.02 -6.51
C PHE A 150 -9.97 -24.68 -7.62
N VAL A 151 -9.54 -23.41 -7.65
CA VAL A 151 -8.41 -22.98 -8.48
C VAL A 151 -7.20 -22.77 -7.57
N THR A 152 -6.07 -23.35 -7.98
CA THR A 152 -4.77 -23.10 -7.35
C THR A 152 -3.93 -22.17 -8.22
N GLU A 153 -3.25 -21.22 -7.63
CA GLU A 153 -2.35 -20.28 -8.28
C GLU A 153 -1.08 -20.11 -7.46
N PRO A 154 0.12 -20.04 -8.08
CA PRO A 154 1.33 -19.65 -7.37
C PRO A 154 1.13 -18.30 -6.68
N LYS A 155 1.44 -18.24 -5.38
CA LYS A 155 1.38 -16.99 -4.62
C LYS A 155 2.66 -16.20 -4.83
N ILE A 156 2.59 -15.29 -5.79
CA ILE A 156 3.73 -14.45 -6.16
C ILE A 156 4.15 -13.59 -4.96
N ASP A 157 5.44 -13.52 -4.70
CA ASP A 157 6.00 -12.64 -3.65
C ASP A 157 6.48 -11.32 -4.26
N GLY A 158 5.56 -10.37 -4.35
CA GLY A 158 5.73 -9.08 -5.00
C GLY A 158 4.99 -7.95 -4.29
N LEU A 159 4.49 -7.00 -5.07
CA LEU A 159 3.67 -5.89 -4.63
C LEU A 159 2.31 -5.94 -5.34
N ALA A 160 1.24 -6.13 -4.57
CA ALA A 160 -0.11 -6.17 -5.10
C ALA A 160 -0.54 -4.81 -5.66
N ILE A 161 -1.11 -4.85 -6.85
CA ILE A 161 -1.62 -3.70 -7.60
C ILE A 161 -3.06 -3.90 -8.04
N ASN A 162 -3.72 -2.78 -8.29
CA ASN A 162 -5.03 -2.69 -8.92
C ASN A 162 -4.94 -1.76 -10.13
N LEU A 163 -5.30 -2.25 -11.30
CA LEU A 163 -5.36 -1.52 -12.56
C LEU A 163 -6.82 -1.21 -12.89
N THR A 164 -7.16 0.05 -13.07
CA THR A 164 -8.48 0.48 -13.52
C THR A 164 -8.41 0.86 -14.99
N TYR A 165 -9.22 0.18 -15.80
CA TYR A 165 -9.41 0.47 -17.21
C TYR A 165 -10.77 1.12 -17.42
N GLU A 166 -10.81 2.19 -18.21
CA GLU A 166 -12.01 2.89 -18.66
C GLU A 166 -12.13 2.75 -20.17
N ALA A 167 -13.23 2.21 -20.65
CA ALA A 167 -13.43 1.90 -22.07
C ALA A 167 -12.23 1.13 -22.70
N GLY A 168 -11.63 0.22 -21.93
CA GLY A 168 -10.48 -0.58 -22.34
C GLY A 168 -9.13 0.12 -22.28
N ILE A 169 -9.02 1.38 -21.88
CA ILE A 169 -7.75 2.11 -21.76
C ILE A 169 -7.35 2.21 -20.26
N LEU A 170 -6.06 2.00 -19.97
CA LEU A 170 -5.52 2.13 -18.61
C LEU A 170 -5.65 3.58 -18.12
N ALA A 171 -6.66 3.80 -17.28
CA ALA A 171 -6.92 5.09 -16.66
C ALA A 171 -6.08 5.28 -15.39
N ARG A 172 -5.98 4.25 -14.54
CA ARG A 172 -5.30 4.33 -13.24
C ARG A 172 -4.68 3.00 -12.82
N GLY A 173 -3.57 3.10 -12.10
CA GLY A 173 -2.94 1.97 -11.42
C GLY A 173 -2.53 2.34 -10.01
N ALA A 174 -2.91 1.52 -9.03
CA ALA A 174 -2.67 1.80 -7.61
C ALA A 174 -2.06 0.60 -6.88
N THR A 175 -1.26 0.84 -5.84
CA THR A 175 -0.85 -0.21 -4.90
C THR A 175 -2.03 -0.62 -4.04
N ARG A 176 -1.98 -1.82 -3.43
CA ARG A 176 -3.04 -2.29 -2.52
C ARG A 176 -3.28 -1.33 -1.34
N GLY A 177 -2.23 -0.72 -0.79
CA GLY A 177 -2.31 0.10 0.41
C GLY A 177 -2.89 -0.67 1.61
N ASP A 178 -3.87 -0.07 2.28
CA ASP A 178 -4.60 -0.68 3.40
C ASP A 178 -5.74 -1.62 2.96
N GLY A 179 -5.94 -1.77 1.65
CA GLY A 179 -7.00 -2.56 1.03
C GLY A 179 -8.21 -1.76 0.61
N LEU A 180 -8.43 -0.57 1.14
CA LEU A 180 -9.48 0.36 0.72
C LEU A 180 -8.93 1.44 -0.20
N GLN A 181 -7.73 1.93 0.10
CA GLN A 181 -7.04 2.92 -0.69
C GLN A 181 -5.55 2.59 -0.82
N GLY A 182 -4.98 2.91 -1.98
CA GLY A 182 -3.57 2.70 -2.30
C GLY A 182 -2.91 3.98 -2.81
N GLU A 183 -1.61 3.90 -3.11
CA GLU A 183 -0.87 4.97 -3.77
C GLU A 183 -1.07 4.90 -5.27
N ASP A 184 -1.36 6.03 -5.91
CA ASP A 184 -1.40 6.14 -7.37
C ASP A 184 0.01 6.01 -7.95
N VAL A 185 0.25 4.92 -8.62
CA VAL A 185 1.53 4.59 -9.30
C VAL A 185 1.32 4.39 -10.80
N THR A 186 0.27 5.01 -11.36
CA THR A 186 -0.14 4.87 -12.77
C THR A 186 1.02 5.09 -13.72
N VAL A 187 1.76 6.19 -13.50
CA VAL A 187 2.88 6.58 -14.38
C VAL A 187 3.98 5.51 -14.35
N ASN A 188 4.26 4.95 -13.19
CA ASN A 188 5.27 3.90 -13.02
C ASN A 188 4.80 2.58 -13.62
N LEU A 189 3.54 2.20 -13.42
CA LEU A 189 2.97 0.98 -14.00
C LEU A 189 2.93 1.01 -15.52
N ARG A 190 2.74 2.19 -16.13
CA ARG A 190 2.81 2.35 -17.59
C ARG A 190 4.18 1.97 -18.16
N THR A 191 5.26 2.10 -17.38
CA THR A 191 6.62 1.74 -17.83
C THR A 191 6.86 0.23 -17.87
N ILE A 192 6.02 -0.57 -17.20
CA ILE A 192 6.16 -2.03 -17.16
C ILE A 192 5.56 -2.62 -18.44
N SER A 193 6.37 -3.21 -19.29
CA SER A 193 5.98 -3.68 -20.61
C SER A 193 4.88 -4.76 -20.59
N SER A 194 4.83 -5.59 -19.52
CA SER A 194 3.78 -6.60 -19.34
C SER A 194 2.44 -6.04 -18.82
N VAL A 195 2.33 -4.71 -18.61
CA VAL A 195 1.05 -4.02 -18.32
C VAL A 195 0.47 -3.49 -19.64
N PRO A 196 -0.68 -4.00 -20.12
CA PRO A 196 -1.33 -3.46 -21.30
C PRO A 196 -1.80 -2.01 -21.04
N LEU A 197 -1.48 -1.06 -21.92
CA LEU A 197 -2.06 0.28 -21.89
C LEU A 197 -3.48 0.30 -22.41
N LYS A 198 -3.82 -0.71 -23.25
CA LYS A 198 -5.14 -0.92 -23.80
C LYS A 198 -5.49 -2.40 -23.76
N MET A 199 -6.71 -2.70 -23.37
CA MET A 199 -7.27 -4.05 -23.44
C MET A 199 -7.51 -4.45 -24.88
N ARG A 200 -7.35 -5.75 -25.19
CA ARG A 200 -7.61 -6.33 -26.50
C ARG A 200 -9.05 -6.84 -26.61
N GLY A 201 -9.52 -7.03 -27.83
CA GLY A 201 -10.84 -7.59 -28.10
C GLY A 201 -11.96 -6.56 -28.13
N ASP A 202 -13.16 -7.08 -28.43
CA ASP A 202 -14.39 -6.30 -28.53
C ASP A 202 -15.29 -6.53 -27.31
N GLY A 203 -16.31 -5.68 -27.13
CA GLY A 203 -17.29 -5.84 -26.05
C GLY A 203 -16.73 -5.55 -24.67
N LEU A 204 -15.71 -4.69 -24.58
CA LEU A 204 -15.06 -4.33 -23.32
C LEU A 204 -16.03 -3.62 -22.38
N PRO A 205 -15.96 -3.87 -21.05
CA PRO A 205 -16.79 -3.17 -20.07
C PRO A 205 -16.41 -1.68 -20.00
N ALA A 206 -17.37 -0.85 -19.63
CA ALA A 206 -17.14 0.59 -19.46
C ALA A 206 -16.02 0.87 -18.43
N VAL A 207 -16.01 0.07 -17.36
CA VAL A 207 -14.97 0.10 -16.30
C VAL A 207 -14.62 -1.34 -15.92
N ALA A 208 -13.33 -1.64 -15.79
CA ALA A 208 -12.83 -2.88 -15.24
C ALA A 208 -11.69 -2.62 -14.25
N GLU A 209 -11.71 -3.30 -13.10
CA GLU A 209 -10.55 -3.41 -12.22
C GLU A 209 -9.87 -4.76 -12.43
N VAL A 210 -8.57 -4.74 -12.74
CA VAL A 210 -7.74 -5.92 -12.91
C VAL A 210 -6.68 -5.95 -11.81
N ARG A 211 -6.61 -7.05 -11.09
CA ARG A 211 -5.70 -7.23 -9.94
C ARG A 211 -4.52 -8.11 -10.29
N GLY A 212 -3.35 -7.69 -9.86
CA GLY A 212 -2.11 -8.40 -10.14
C GLY A 212 -1.05 -8.19 -9.07
N GLU A 213 0.07 -8.86 -9.27
CA GLU A 213 1.27 -8.72 -8.44
C GLU A 213 2.44 -8.28 -9.32
N VAL A 214 3.01 -7.11 -9.02
CA VAL A 214 4.29 -6.67 -9.61
C VAL A 214 5.41 -7.40 -8.88
N TYR A 215 6.28 -8.01 -9.65
CA TYR A 215 7.44 -8.72 -9.12
C TYR A 215 8.71 -8.37 -9.89
N MET A 216 9.86 -8.72 -9.34
CA MET A 216 11.14 -8.65 -10.02
C MET A 216 11.62 -10.07 -10.25
N PRO A 217 11.92 -10.47 -11.50
CA PRO A 217 12.57 -11.75 -11.79
C PRO A 217 13.86 -11.93 -10.98
N ILE A 218 14.16 -13.14 -10.56
CA ILE A 218 15.39 -13.45 -9.76
C ILE A 218 16.63 -13.09 -10.57
N SER A 219 16.64 -13.37 -11.86
CA SER A 219 17.71 -12.99 -12.79
C SER A 219 17.93 -11.47 -12.78
N GLY A 220 16.85 -10.69 -12.99
CA GLY A 220 16.91 -9.23 -12.99
C GLY A 220 17.27 -8.63 -11.63
N PHE A 221 16.87 -9.27 -10.52
CA PHE A 221 17.29 -8.86 -9.18
C PHE A 221 18.79 -9.02 -8.96
N ARG A 222 19.40 -10.10 -9.48
CA ARG A 222 20.85 -10.31 -9.41
C ARG A 222 21.60 -9.23 -10.20
N GLU A 223 21.19 -8.97 -11.43
CA GLU A 223 21.77 -7.90 -12.25
C GLU A 223 21.64 -6.51 -11.64
N LEU A 224 20.46 -6.23 -11.02
CA LEU A 224 20.26 -4.98 -10.31
C LEU A 224 21.24 -4.83 -9.14
N ASN A 225 21.42 -5.87 -8.33
CA ASN A 225 22.30 -5.83 -7.18
C ASN A 225 23.78 -5.75 -7.60
N GLU A 226 24.19 -6.36 -8.70
CA GLU A 226 25.53 -6.20 -9.28
C GLU A 226 25.79 -4.73 -9.65
N ARG A 227 24.90 -4.10 -10.42
CA ARG A 227 25.00 -2.67 -10.78
C ARG A 227 25.00 -1.74 -9.56
N VAL A 228 24.15 -2.01 -8.57
CA VAL A 228 24.08 -1.22 -7.32
C VAL A 228 25.36 -1.35 -6.51
N THR A 229 25.99 -2.54 -6.53
CA THR A 229 27.31 -2.78 -5.89
C THR A 229 28.41 -1.98 -6.57
N GLU A 230 28.46 -1.97 -7.89
CA GLU A 230 29.44 -1.19 -8.66
C GLU A 230 29.33 0.32 -8.39
N LEU A 231 28.12 0.80 -8.14
CA LEU A 231 27.84 2.20 -7.79
C LEU A 231 28.02 2.51 -6.30
N GLY A 232 28.41 1.54 -5.47
CA GLY A 232 28.57 1.71 -4.03
C GLY A 232 27.26 2.00 -3.28
N GLN A 233 26.12 1.65 -3.86
CA GLN A 233 24.81 1.88 -3.28
C GLN A 233 24.34 0.68 -2.44
N LYS A 234 23.27 0.87 -1.64
CA LYS A 234 22.73 -0.17 -0.77
C LYS A 234 21.99 -1.25 -1.58
N LEU A 235 22.35 -2.51 -1.37
CA LEU A 235 21.68 -3.68 -1.96
C LEU A 235 20.22 -3.78 -1.53
N ALA A 236 19.36 -4.20 -2.45
CA ALA A 236 18.02 -4.62 -2.09
C ALA A 236 18.08 -5.99 -1.38
N PRO A 237 17.31 -6.20 -0.28
CA PRO A 237 17.43 -7.41 0.52
C PRO A 237 16.82 -8.66 -0.14
N ASN A 238 15.81 -8.49 -0.99
CA ASN A 238 15.15 -9.57 -1.74
C ASN A 238 14.41 -9.01 -2.96
N PRO A 239 13.98 -9.86 -3.91
CA PRO A 239 13.24 -9.46 -5.11
C PRO A 239 11.96 -8.67 -4.82
N ARG A 240 11.19 -9.05 -3.79
CA ARG A 240 9.96 -8.33 -3.37
C ARG A 240 10.25 -6.88 -2.99
N ASN A 241 11.25 -6.64 -2.12
CA ASN A 241 11.60 -5.28 -1.70
C ASN A 241 12.21 -4.49 -2.86
N ALA A 242 12.95 -5.15 -3.75
CA ALA A 242 13.46 -4.54 -4.97
C ALA A 242 12.32 -4.11 -5.91
N ALA A 243 11.31 -4.96 -6.11
CA ALA A 243 10.11 -4.65 -6.90
C ALA A 243 9.32 -3.49 -6.29
N ALA A 244 9.02 -3.56 -4.99
CA ALA A 244 8.28 -2.51 -4.28
C ALA A 244 9.01 -1.16 -4.32
N GLY A 245 10.31 -1.14 -4.07
CA GLY A 245 11.15 0.06 -4.14
C GLY A 245 11.27 0.61 -5.56
N SER A 246 11.32 -0.25 -6.58
CA SER A 246 11.39 0.14 -7.98
C SER A 246 10.07 0.70 -8.51
N LEU A 247 8.93 0.14 -8.10
CA LEU A 247 7.62 0.64 -8.50
C LEU A 247 7.28 1.98 -7.85
N ARG A 248 7.79 2.26 -6.64
CA ARG A 248 7.51 3.48 -5.88
C ARG A 248 8.60 4.54 -6.08
N GLN A 249 9.16 4.65 -7.27
CA GLN A 249 10.09 5.73 -7.64
C GLN A 249 9.33 6.99 -8.05
N LYS A 250 9.79 8.15 -7.60
CA LYS A 250 9.20 9.45 -7.98
C LYS A 250 9.47 9.79 -9.45
N ASP A 251 10.61 9.34 -9.96
CA ASP A 251 10.98 9.41 -11.36
C ASP A 251 10.68 8.08 -12.04
N SER A 252 9.70 8.08 -12.94
CA SER A 252 9.27 6.89 -13.67
C SER A 252 10.35 6.34 -14.62
N SER A 253 11.35 7.15 -15.00
CA SER A 253 12.47 6.67 -15.80
C SER A 253 13.34 5.66 -15.04
N ILE A 254 13.43 5.81 -13.72
CA ILE A 254 14.10 4.84 -12.84
C ILE A 254 13.28 3.53 -12.83
N THR A 255 11.96 3.60 -12.71
CA THR A 255 11.09 2.40 -12.80
C THR A 255 11.24 1.71 -14.15
N ALA A 256 11.26 2.48 -15.26
CA ALA A 256 11.46 1.96 -16.62
C ALA A 256 12.79 1.21 -16.80
N SER A 257 13.83 1.62 -16.07
CA SER A 257 15.16 0.96 -16.09
C SER A 257 15.23 -0.33 -15.25
N ARG A 258 14.15 -0.70 -14.55
CA ARG A 258 14.10 -1.87 -13.66
C ARG A 258 13.42 -3.06 -14.36
N PRO A 259 13.91 -4.28 -14.20
CA PRO A 259 13.32 -5.47 -14.79
C PRO A 259 12.10 -5.90 -13.99
N LEU A 260 11.01 -5.12 -14.08
CA LEU A 260 9.73 -5.43 -13.43
C LEU A 260 8.81 -6.18 -14.38
N ALA A 261 8.05 -7.12 -13.83
CA ALA A 261 6.99 -7.82 -14.54
C ALA A 261 5.75 -7.97 -13.66
N VAL A 262 4.63 -8.38 -14.28
CA VAL A 262 3.33 -8.50 -13.58
C VAL A 262 2.68 -9.84 -13.92
N TRP A 263 2.09 -10.48 -12.91
CA TRP A 263 1.11 -11.53 -13.07
C TRP A 263 -0.27 -11.05 -12.64
N MET A 264 -1.26 -11.14 -13.52
CA MET A 264 -2.66 -10.84 -13.17
C MET A 264 -3.32 -12.09 -12.61
N TYR A 265 -4.09 -11.94 -11.52
CA TYR A 265 -4.68 -13.05 -10.81
C TYR A 265 -6.18 -12.90 -10.53
N GLY A 266 -6.83 -11.87 -11.06
CA GLY A 266 -8.26 -11.73 -10.91
C GLY A 266 -8.80 -10.35 -11.24
N LEU A 267 -10.12 -10.27 -11.18
CA LEU A 267 -10.89 -9.06 -11.40
C LEU A 267 -11.37 -8.48 -10.06
N GLY A 268 -11.44 -7.15 -9.99
CA GLY A 268 -12.13 -6.42 -8.96
C GLY A 268 -13.56 -6.07 -9.40
N ALA A 269 -13.85 -4.78 -9.61
CA ALA A 269 -15.11 -4.34 -10.18
C ALA A 269 -15.19 -4.77 -11.67
N ALA A 270 -16.03 -5.74 -11.94
CA ALA A 270 -16.29 -6.26 -13.27
C ALA A 270 -17.75 -6.79 -13.37
N GLU A 271 -18.68 -6.14 -12.69
CA GLU A 271 -20.08 -6.56 -12.57
C GLU A 271 -20.82 -6.66 -13.92
N ALA A 272 -20.30 -5.96 -14.95
CA ALA A 272 -20.84 -6.03 -16.32
C ALA A 272 -20.41 -7.29 -17.09
N LEU A 273 -19.49 -8.11 -16.53
CA LEU A 273 -19.02 -9.35 -17.16
C LEU A 273 -19.85 -10.52 -16.63
N ASP A 274 -20.50 -11.22 -17.54
CA ASP A 274 -21.29 -12.43 -17.23
C ASP A 274 -20.35 -13.65 -17.09
N LEU A 275 -19.50 -13.62 -16.07
CA LEU A 275 -18.57 -14.70 -15.74
C LEU A 275 -19.11 -15.50 -14.56
N ALA A 276 -19.12 -16.80 -14.68
CA ALA A 276 -19.62 -17.71 -13.65
C ALA A 276 -18.52 -18.17 -12.68
N THR A 277 -17.26 -18.22 -13.14
CA THR A 277 -16.17 -18.83 -12.40
C THR A 277 -14.89 -17.99 -12.43
N HIS A 278 -14.00 -18.26 -11.47
CA HIS A 278 -12.69 -17.65 -11.42
C HIS A 278 -11.78 -18.12 -12.57
N SER A 279 -11.89 -19.38 -12.97
CA SER A 279 -11.17 -19.92 -14.14
C SER A 279 -11.59 -19.22 -15.43
N GLU A 280 -12.89 -18.92 -15.63
CA GLU A 280 -13.36 -18.10 -16.74
C GLU A 280 -12.80 -16.67 -16.66
N ALA A 281 -12.69 -16.10 -15.47
CA ALA A 281 -12.07 -14.77 -15.31
C ALA A 281 -10.59 -14.76 -15.68
N LEU A 282 -9.82 -15.81 -15.37
CA LEU A 282 -8.43 -15.93 -15.77
C LEU A 282 -8.30 -16.10 -17.29
N GLU A 283 -9.21 -16.84 -17.92
CA GLU A 283 -9.24 -16.98 -19.38
C GLU A 283 -9.63 -15.66 -20.05
N TRP A 284 -10.67 -15.00 -19.56
CA TRP A 284 -11.05 -13.66 -20.04
C TRP A 284 -9.88 -12.67 -19.97
N LEU A 285 -9.09 -12.68 -18.87
CA LEU A 285 -7.90 -11.86 -18.76
C LEU A 285 -6.88 -12.16 -19.86
N ARG A 286 -6.64 -13.45 -20.18
CA ARG A 286 -5.72 -13.84 -21.26
C ARG A 286 -6.19 -13.36 -22.62
N GLU A 287 -7.47 -13.57 -22.93
CA GLU A 287 -8.08 -13.13 -24.18
C GLU A 287 -8.00 -11.62 -24.39
N HIS A 288 -8.03 -10.86 -23.28
CA HIS A 288 -7.95 -9.40 -23.31
C HIS A 288 -6.53 -8.82 -23.14
N GLY A 289 -5.51 -9.67 -23.31
CA GLY A 289 -4.12 -9.23 -23.40
C GLY A 289 -3.37 -9.16 -22.07
N PHE A 290 -3.94 -9.70 -21.00
CA PHE A 290 -3.28 -9.74 -19.70
C PHE A 290 -2.47 -11.02 -19.50
N ARG A 291 -1.31 -10.88 -18.88
CA ARG A 291 -0.45 -12.00 -18.52
C ARG A 291 -0.96 -12.64 -17.22
N THR A 292 -1.54 -13.84 -17.31
CA THR A 292 -1.92 -14.67 -16.17
C THR A 292 -0.92 -15.78 -15.95
N ASN A 293 -0.78 -16.24 -14.70
CA ASN A 293 0.20 -17.28 -14.40
C ASN A 293 -0.16 -18.60 -15.09
N PRO A 294 0.75 -19.23 -15.86
CA PRO A 294 0.46 -20.46 -16.61
C PRO A 294 0.28 -21.69 -15.71
N PHE A 295 0.63 -21.60 -14.44
CA PHE A 295 0.49 -22.67 -13.45
C PHE A 295 -0.79 -22.55 -12.62
N ALA A 296 -1.76 -21.76 -13.06
CA ALA A 296 -3.10 -21.79 -12.49
C ALA A 296 -3.82 -23.07 -12.93
N GLU A 297 -4.31 -23.86 -11.98
CA GLU A 297 -4.92 -25.17 -12.23
C GLU A 297 -6.29 -25.30 -11.54
N LEU A 298 -7.26 -25.93 -12.22
CA LEU A 298 -8.59 -26.25 -11.70
C LEU A 298 -8.61 -27.65 -11.09
N HIS A 299 -9.23 -27.81 -9.92
CA HIS A 299 -9.30 -29.03 -9.13
C HIS A 299 -10.71 -29.32 -8.66
N ASP A 300 -11.14 -30.58 -8.76
CA ASP A 300 -12.46 -31.05 -8.30
C ASP A 300 -12.46 -31.54 -6.85
N SER A 301 -11.28 -31.59 -6.20
CA SER A 301 -11.14 -32.08 -4.83
C SER A 301 -10.05 -31.33 -4.05
N ILE A 302 -10.18 -31.29 -2.73
CA ILE A 302 -9.18 -30.68 -1.86
C ILE A 302 -7.92 -31.55 -1.75
N GLU A 303 -8.04 -32.86 -1.96
CA GLU A 303 -6.93 -33.81 -1.97
C GLU A 303 -5.96 -33.51 -3.11
N SER A 304 -6.48 -33.22 -4.32
CA SER A 304 -5.65 -32.83 -5.47
C SER A 304 -5.00 -31.46 -5.23
N VAL A 305 -5.68 -30.52 -4.58
CA VAL A 305 -5.10 -29.23 -4.15
C VAL A 305 -3.95 -29.45 -3.19
N ALA A 306 -4.10 -30.34 -2.18
CA ALA A 306 -3.03 -30.65 -1.22
C ALA A 306 -1.80 -31.26 -1.90
N GLU A 307 -2.01 -32.11 -2.93
CA GLU A 307 -0.90 -32.67 -3.71
C GLU A 307 -0.13 -31.57 -4.47
N VAL A 308 -0.84 -30.65 -5.13
CA VAL A 308 -0.22 -29.49 -5.78
C VAL A 308 0.59 -28.65 -4.79
N CYS A 309 0.05 -28.40 -3.59
CA CYS A 309 0.78 -27.66 -2.56
C CYS A 309 2.10 -28.34 -2.16
N ARG A 310 2.10 -29.69 -2.06
CA ARG A 310 3.33 -30.47 -1.76
C ARG A 310 4.34 -30.44 -2.91
N VAL A 311 3.86 -30.64 -4.14
CA VAL A 311 4.73 -30.60 -5.34
C VAL A 311 5.42 -29.24 -5.47
N TRP A 312 4.69 -28.18 -5.29
CA TRP A 312 5.22 -26.81 -5.40
C TRP A 312 6.22 -26.43 -4.31
N GLU A 313 6.23 -27.10 -3.16
CA GLU A 313 7.24 -26.87 -2.11
C GLU A 313 8.66 -27.02 -2.65
N THR A 314 8.89 -27.99 -3.54
CA THR A 314 10.19 -28.24 -4.17
C THR A 314 10.32 -27.58 -5.53
N LYS A 315 9.26 -27.59 -6.34
CA LYS A 315 9.28 -27.06 -7.71
C LYS A 315 9.47 -25.55 -7.79
N ARG A 316 9.10 -24.81 -6.74
CA ARG A 316 9.22 -23.33 -6.71
C ARG A 316 10.63 -22.80 -6.95
N ILE A 317 11.68 -23.59 -6.68
CA ILE A 317 13.07 -23.16 -6.89
C ILE A 317 13.46 -23.11 -8.38
N GLU A 318 12.67 -23.71 -9.26
CA GLU A 318 12.86 -23.71 -10.70
C GLU A 318 12.32 -22.43 -11.38
N LEU A 319 11.54 -21.62 -10.64
CA LEU A 319 10.96 -20.39 -11.16
C LEU A 319 11.98 -19.24 -11.14
N ASP A 320 11.92 -18.38 -12.14
CA ASP A 320 12.67 -17.12 -12.16
C ASP A 320 11.93 -16.00 -11.37
N TYR A 321 11.07 -16.36 -10.42
CA TYR A 321 10.41 -15.43 -9.49
C TYR A 321 10.09 -16.13 -8.18
N GLU A 322 10.04 -15.37 -7.09
CA GLU A 322 9.74 -15.90 -5.76
C GLU A 322 8.25 -16.12 -5.57
N ILE A 323 7.88 -17.24 -4.97
CA ILE A 323 6.54 -17.53 -4.46
C ILE A 323 6.62 -17.94 -3.00
N ASP A 324 5.71 -17.44 -2.17
CA ASP A 324 5.67 -17.72 -0.73
C ASP A 324 4.56 -18.70 -0.34
N GLY A 325 3.90 -19.32 -1.32
CA GLY A 325 2.81 -20.26 -1.12
C GLY A 325 2.02 -20.55 -2.38
N ILE A 326 0.86 -21.17 -2.20
CA ILE A 326 -0.18 -21.37 -3.22
C ILE A 326 -1.45 -20.66 -2.75
N VAL A 327 -2.06 -19.88 -3.62
CA VAL A 327 -3.41 -19.33 -3.40
C VAL A 327 -4.42 -20.35 -3.87
N ILE A 328 -5.41 -20.63 -3.03
CA ILE A 328 -6.48 -21.56 -3.31
C ILE A 328 -7.79 -20.79 -3.24
N LYS A 329 -8.60 -20.85 -4.28
CA LYS A 329 -9.87 -20.13 -4.38
C LYS A 329 -10.97 -21.14 -4.73
N VAL A 330 -12.16 -20.98 -4.17
CA VAL A 330 -13.37 -21.64 -4.68
C VAL A 330 -13.64 -21.07 -6.09
N ASP A 331 -13.86 -21.92 -7.07
CA ASP A 331 -13.94 -21.48 -8.48
C ASP A 331 -15.24 -20.72 -8.79
N SER A 332 -16.38 -21.21 -8.35
CA SER A 332 -17.69 -20.61 -8.62
C SER A 332 -17.88 -19.25 -7.92
N PHE A 333 -18.15 -18.19 -8.69
CA PHE A 333 -18.45 -16.85 -8.14
C PHE A 333 -19.75 -16.82 -7.34
N ASP A 334 -20.74 -17.66 -7.67
CA ASP A 334 -21.94 -17.80 -6.86
C ASP A 334 -21.62 -18.35 -5.47
N GLN A 335 -20.83 -19.41 -5.41
CA GLN A 335 -20.38 -19.99 -4.14
C GLN A 335 -19.50 -18.98 -3.37
N GLN A 336 -18.65 -18.19 -4.04
CA GLN A 336 -17.86 -17.13 -3.40
C GLN A 336 -18.76 -16.06 -2.74
N ARG A 337 -19.81 -15.58 -3.44
CA ARG A 337 -20.78 -14.61 -2.89
C ARG A 337 -21.52 -15.17 -1.67
N ARG A 338 -21.97 -16.41 -1.72
CA ARG A 338 -22.65 -17.11 -0.59
C ARG A 338 -21.72 -17.28 0.61
N LEU A 339 -20.44 -17.56 0.40
CA LEU A 339 -19.42 -17.69 1.46
C LEU A 339 -19.04 -16.35 2.06
N SER A 340 -19.14 -15.28 1.31
CA SER A 340 -18.85 -13.90 1.71
C SER A 340 -17.44 -13.68 2.28
N GLU A 341 -17.22 -12.54 2.89
CA GLU A 341 -15.96 -12.15 3.54
C GLU A 341 -16.17 -11.93 5.04
N LEU A 342 -15.10 -12.00 5.81
CA LEU A 342 -15.09 -11.67 7.23
C LEU A 342 -13.92 -10.75 7.54
N HIS A 343 -14.20 -9.52 7.97
CA HIS A 343 -13.19 -8.50 8.25
C HIS A 343 -12.20 -8.26 7.08
N GLY A 344 -12.72 -8.16 5.86
CA GLY A 344 -11.93 -7.99 4.64
C GLY A 344 -11.09 -9.23 4.27
N ARG A 345 -11.45 -10.42 4.77
CA ARG A 345 -10.81 -11.70 4.42
C ARG A 345 -11.82 -12.63 3.77
N PRO A 346 -11.59 -13.04 2.53
CA PRO A 346 -12.50 -13.95 1.83
C PRO A 346 -12.52 -15.32 2.50
N ARG A 347 -13.72 -15.83 2.81
CA ARG A 347 -13.89 -17.18 3.34
C ARG A 347 -13.70 -18.24 2.27
N TRP A 348 -13.87 -17.86 1.02
CA TRP A 348 -13.75 -18.70 -0.16
C TRP A 348 -12.31 -18.84 -0.69
N ALA A 349 -11.32 -18.20 -0.05
CA ALA A 349 -9.93 -18.32 -0.45
C ALA A 349 -9.00 -18.55 0.74
N ARG A 350 -7.87 -19.21 0.49
CA ARG A 350 -6.77 -19.42 1.43
C ARG A 350 -5.42 -19.29 0.75
N ALA A 351 -4.43 -18.89 1.52
CA ALA A 351 -3.03 -18.96 1.13
C ALA A 351 -2.39 -20.15 1.87
N TYR A 352 -2.10 -21.22 1.15
CA TYR A 352 -1.27 -22.30 1.66
C TYR A 352 0.18 -21.82 1.67
N LYS A 353 0.79 -21.81 2.84
CA LYS A 353 2.19 -21.42 3.00
C LYS A 353 3.00 -22.57 3.54
N TRP A 354 4.11 -22.86 2.88
CA TRP A 354 5.05 -23.87 3.33
C TRP A 354 5.70 -23.48 4.65
N ALA A 355 6.26 -24.48 5.34
CA ALA A 355 7.04 -24.21 6.53
C ALA A 355 8.19 -23.25 6.19
N PRO A 356 8.49 -22.26 7.05
CA PRO A 356 9.61 -21.36 6.82
C PRO A 356 10.92 -22.14 6.68
N MET A 357 11.75 -21.74 5.73
CA MET A 357 13.08 -22.30 5.61
C MET A 357 13.88 -22.00 6.88
N THR A 358 14.55 -23.04 7.40
CA THR A 358 15.36 -22.94 8.61
C THR A 358 16.81 -23.28 8.31
N ALA A 359 17.72 -22.67 9.03
CA ALA A 359 19.14 -23.05 9.06
C ALA A 359 19.66 -23.08 10.50
N GLN A 360 20.78 -23.74 10.70
CA GLN A 360 21.44 -23.80 12.00
C GLN A 360 22.70 -22.96 11.95
N THR A 361 22.87 -22.09 12.96
CA THR A 361 24.05 -21.23 13.06
C THR A 361 24.39 -20.96 14.53
N LYS A 362 25.59 -20.46 14.78
CA LYS A 362 26.07 -20.13 16.12
C LYS A 362 25.53 -18.79 16.59
N LEU A 363 24.96 -18.74 17.78
CA LEU A 363 24.58 -17.49 18.47
C LEU A 363 25.83 -16.89 19.14
N LEU A 364 26.36 -15.83 18.55
CA LEU A 364 27.60 -15.19 19.00
C LEU A 364 27.34 -14.31 20.23
N GLN A 365 26.30 -13.45 20.15
CA GLN A 365 25.95 -12.50 21.20
C GLN A 365 24.47 -12.11 21.13
N ILE A 366 23.91 -11.69 22.28
CA ILE A 366 22.58 -11.06 22.35
C ILE A 366 22.79 -9.59 22.70
N HIS A 367 22.31 -8.73 21.85
CA HIS A 367 22.31 -7.28 22.00
C HIS A 367 20.91 -6.76 22.35
N ILE A 368 20.82 -5.53 22.83
CA ILE A 368 19.56 -4.87 23.16
C ILE A 368 19.46 -3.57 22.38
N ARG A 369 18.31 -3.36 21.75
CA ARG A 369 17.90 -2.08 21.17
C ARG A 369 16.77 -1.50 22.01
N VAL A 370 16.86 -0.22 22.34
CA VAL A 370 15.79 0.52 23.01
C VAL A 370 14.94 1.20 21.93
N GLY A 371 13.66 0.87 21.87
CA GLY A 371 12.73 1.49 20.92
C GLY A 371 12.15 2.82 21.45
N ARG A 372 11.37 3.50 20.60
CA ARG A 372 10.74 4.81 20.92
C ARG A 372 9.87 4.79 22.18
N THR A 373 9.17 3.70 22.44
CA THR A 373 8.34 3.51 23.65
C THR A 373 9.15 3.14 24.90
N GLY A 374 10.48 3.13 24.81
CA GLY A 374 11.37 2.62 25.84
C GLY A 374 11.49 1.09 25.91
N ALA A 375 10.75 0.34 25.08
CA ALA A 375 10.82 -1.12 25.06
C ALA A 375 12.23 -1.61 24.69
N LEU A 376 12.74 -2.58 25.49
CA LEU A 376 14.02 -3.21 25.24
C LEU A 376 13.85 -4.46 24.38
N ASN A 377 14.29 -4.38 23.15
CA ASN A 377 14.17 -5.43 22.14
C ASN A 377 15.50 -6.19 22.01
N PRO A 378 15.58 -7.45 22.52
CA PRO A 378 16.76 -8.28 22.33
C PRO A 378 16.84 -8.79 20.88
N TRP A 379 18.06 -8.79 20.32
CA TRP A 379 18.37 -9.37 19.01
C TRP A 379 19.66 -10.17 19.06
N ALA A 380 19.69 -11.23 18.27
CA ALA A 380 20.78 -12.15 18.16
C ALA A 380 21.78 -11.70 17.10
N GLN A 381 23.07 -11.64 17.44
CA GLN A 381 24.15 -11.64 16.49
C GLN A 381 24.57 -13.09 16.23
N LEU A 382 24.56 -13.47 14.97
CA LEU A 382 24.76 -14.84 14.51
C LEU A 382 26.04 -14.95 13.67
N GLU A 383 26.64 -16.13 13.65
CA GLU A 383 27.56 -16.49 12.58
C GLU A 383 26.75 -16.48 11.25
N PRO A 384 27.24 -15.80 10.18
CA PRO A 384 26.49 -15.69 8.94
C PRO A 384 26.08 -17.06 8.37
N VAL A 385 24.81 -17.21 8.00
CA VAL A 385 24.24 -18.44 7.46
C VAL A 385 23.24 -18.15 6.37
N GLU A 386 23.19 -18.99 5.35
CA GLU A 386 22.21 -18.89 4.27
C GLU A 386 20.86 -19.44 4.71
N VAL A 387 19.79 -18.63 4.58
CA VAL A 387 18.40 -19.04 4.87
C VAL A 387 17.50 -18.51 3.74
N GLY A 388 16.99 -19.41 2.90
CA GLY A 388 16.12 -19.02 1.79
C GLY A 388 16.82 -18.06 0.80
N GLY A 389 18.05 -18.34 0.41
CA GLY A 389 18.81 -17.55 -0.57
C GLY A 389 19.35 -16.21 -0.06
N VAL A 390 19.28 -15.95 1.25
CA VAL A 390 19.77 -14.71 1.86
C VAL A 390 20.70 -15.03 3.03
N THR A 391 21.85 -14.34 3.11
CA THR A 391 22.75 -14.46 4.25
C THR A 391 22.18 -13.73 5.47
N VAL A 392 21.92 -14.49 6.54
CA VAL A 392 21.40 -13.99 7.81
C VAL A 392 22.53 -13.94 8.85
N SER A 393 22.83 -12.76 9.38
CA SER A 393 23.79 -12.51 10.46
C SER A 393 23.13 -11.95 11.73
N THR A 394 21.85 -11.59 11.66
CA THR A 394 21.08 -11.04 12.79
C THR A 394 19.67 -11.60 12.80
N ALA A 395 19.08 -11.82 13.99
CA ALA A 395 17.71 -12.31 14.13
C ALA A 395 17.04 -11.74 15.39
N THR A 396 15.71 -11.60 15.36
CA THR A 396 14.97 -11.16 16.53
C THR A 396 14.84 -12.27 17.58
N LEU A 397 14.76 -11.86 18.86
CA LEU A 397 14.54 -12.74 20.01
C LEU A 397 13.27 -12.36 20.81
N HIS A 398 12.47 -11.42 20.28
CA HIS A 398 11.24 -10.91 20.87
C HIS A 398 11.42 -10.24 22.24
N ASN A 399 11.57 -11.02 23.34
CA ASN A 399 11.73 -10.52 24.70
C ASN A 399 12.48 -11.57 25.58
N GLU A 400 12.81 -11.18 26.82
CA GLU A 400 13.52 -12.08 27.75
C GLU A 400 12.71 -13.31 28.13
N ASP A 401 11.39 -13.21 28.26
CA ASP A 401 10.52 -14.33 28.60
C ASP A 401 10.55 -15.41 27.51
N ASP A 402 10.54 -15.00 26.24
CA ASP A 402 10.66 -15.90 25.09
C ASP A 402 12.05 -16.57 25.03
N ILE A 403 13.11 -15.81 25.28
CA ILE A 403 14.48 -16.34 25.39
C ILE A 403 14.57 -17.41 26.47
N ASN A 404 14.00 -17.11 27.65
CA ASN A 404 14.02 -18.04 28.80
C ASN A 404 13.14 -19.28 28.56
N ARG A 405 11.93 -19.07 27.98
CA ARG A 405 11.01 -20.16 27.66
C ARG A 405 11.60 -21.14 26.67
N LYS A 406 12.34 -20.64 25.68
CA LYS A 406 13.03 -21.43 24.67
C LYS A 406 14.41 -21.93 25.12
N ASP A 407 14.89 -21.50 26.28
CA ASP A 407 16.22 -21.74 26.84
C ASP A 407 17.35 -21.42 25.84
N ILE A 408 17.26 -20.28 25.14
CA ILE A 408 18.27 -19.79 24.19
C ILE A 408 19.46 -19.24 24.96
N ARG A 409 20.68 -19.71 24.64
CA ARG A 409 21.92 -19.29 25.34
C ARG A 409 22.96 -18.80 24.37
N VAL A 410 23.71 -17.79 24.77
CA VAL A 410 24.85 -17.27 24.01
C VAL A 410 25.93 -18.36 23.92
N GLY A 411 26.40 -18.63 22.72
CA GLY A 411 27.37 -19.67 22.42
C GLY A 411 26.77 -20.97 21.89
N ASP A 412 25.44 -21.15 21.95
CA ASP A 412 24.77 -22.31 21.37
C ASP A 412 24.70 -22.25 19.86
N THR A 413 24.52 -23.41 19.23
CA THR A 413 23.94 -23.50 17.91
C THR A 413 22.43 -23.29 18.02
N VAL A 414 21.87 -22.42 17.21
CA VAL A 414 20.44 -22.07 17.19
C VAL A 414 19.85 -22.33 15.82
N ILE A 415 18.55 -22.64 15.80
CA ILE A 415 17.76 -22.73 14.59
C ILE A 415 17.22 -21.34 14.29
N VAL A 416 17.51 -20.85 13.10
CA VAL A 416 17.02 -19.56 12.58
C VAL A 416 16.08 -19.82 11.45
N GLN A 417 14.96 -19.09 11.42
CA GLN A 417 14.00 -19.08 10.31
C GLN A 417 13.74 -17.65 9.84
N ARG A 418 13.35 -17.50 8.58
CA ARG A 418 12.78 -16.24 8.06
C ARG A 418 11.25 -16.34 8.16
N ALA A 419 10.66 -15.62 9.10
CA ALA A 419 9.20 -15.58 9.26
C ALA A 419 8.59 -14.71 8.14
N GLY A 420 7.74 -15.32 7.31
CA GLY A 420 7.13 -14.65 6.15
C GLY A 420 8.16 -14.14 5.15
N ASP A 421 9.29 -14.83 5.05
CA ASP A 421 10.45 -14.53 4.20
C ASP A 421 11.05 -13.11 4.37
N VAL A 422 10.71 -12.38 5.45
CA VAL A 422 11.15 -11.00 5.67
C VAL A 422 12.04 -10.82 6.90
N ILE A 423 11.59 -11.26 8.09
CA ILE A 423 12.30 -10.98 9.35
C ILE A 423 12.88 -12.27 9.94
N PRO A 424 14.24 -12.40 10.01
CA PRO A 424 14.85 -13.53 10.66
C PRO A 424 14.52 -13.57 12.17
N GLN A 425 14.21 -14.76 12.67
CA GLN A 425 13.98 -15.00 14.11
C GLN A 425 14.64 -16.30 14.57
N VAL A 426 15.06 -16.30 15.83
CA VAL A 426 15.56 -17.51 16.46
C VAL A 426 14.41 -18.36 16.94
N VAL A 427 14.30 -19.59 16.42
CA VAL A 427 13.26 -20.58 16.80
C VAL A 427 13.58 -21.18 18.15
N GLY A 428 14.81 -21.60 18.34
CA GLY A 428 15.29 -22.24 19.58
C GLY A 428 16.72 -22.77 19.44
N PRO A 429 17.29 -23.32 20.52
CA PRO A 429 18.61 -23.95 20.48
C PRO A 429 18.56 -25.35 19.87
N VAL A 430 19.68 -25.78 19.31
CA VAL A 430 19.95 -27.19 18.97
C VAL A 430 20.49 -27.87 20.22
N LEU A 431 19.79 -28.88 20.70
CA LEU A 431 20.19 -29.62 21.91
C LEU A 431 21.13 -30.80 21.58
N PRO A 432 22.07 -31.14 22.46
CA PRO A 432 22.38 -30.52 23.75
C PRO A 432 23.07 -29.18 23.63
N HIS A 433 22.91 -28.30 24.62
CA HIS A 433 23.60 -27.01 24.67
C HIS A 433 25.12 -27.14 24.54
N ALA A 434 25.73 -26.15 23.93
CA ALA A 434 27.18 -26.08 23.75
C ALA A 434 27.87 -25.94 25.12
N LYS A 435 29.04 -26.60 25.26
CA LYS A 435 29.85 -26.50 26.50
C LYS A 435 30.29 -25.06 26.69
N GLY A 436 29.90 -24.46 27.85
CA GLY A 436 30.23 -23.08 28.17
C GLY A 436 29.20 -22.03 27.67
N SER A 437 28.07 -22.48 27.09
CA SER A 437 26.97 -21.57 26.76
C SER A 437 26.44 -20.82 27.99
N ARG A 438 25.97 -19.59 27.78
CA ARG A 438 25.58 -18.68 28.87
C ARG A 438 24.13 -18.24 28.71
N ARG A 439 23.34 -18.35 29.79
CA ARG A 439 21.98 -17.79 29.81
C ARG A 439 22.03 -16.28 29.69
N PHE A 440 21.12 -15.73 28.90
CA PHE A 440 20.91 -14.29 28.82
C PHE A 440 20.12 -13.80 30.03
N ARG A 441 20.42 -12.61 30.45
CA ARG A 441 19.61 -11.85 31.41
C ARG A 441 19.52 -10.40 30.95
N MET A 442 18.33 -9.83 31.04
CA MET A 442 18.15 -8.40 30.76
C MET A 442 19.00 -7.57 31.74
N PRO A 443 19.71 -6.54 31.27
CA PRO A 443 20.45 -5.67 32.16
C PRO A 443 19.50 -4.94 33.11
N LYS A 444 20.00 -4.60 34.31
CA LYS A 444 19.23 -3.84 35.29
C LYS A 444 19.14 -2.35 34.95
N LYS A 445 20.08 -1.85 34.16
CA LYS A 445 20.16 -0.45 33.74
C LYS A 445 20.10 -0.35 32.22
N CYS A 446 19.47 0.71 31.74
CA CYS A 446 19.43 1.01 30.32
C CYS A 446 20.86 1.18 29.79
N PRO A 447 21.21 0.48 28.68
CA PRO A 447 22.59 0.53 28.14
C PRO A 447 22.95 1.91 27.59
N LEU A 448 21.98 2.80 27.37
CA LEU A 448 22.16 4.11 26.77
C LEU A 448 22.15 5.25 27.81
N CYS A 449 21.12 5.32 28.64
CA CYS A 449 20.95 6.45 29.57
C CYS A 449 21.23 6.08 31.06
N GLY A 450 21.50 4.79 31.37
CA GLY A 450 21.82 4.34 32.72
C GLY A 450 20.63 4.26 33.69
N ALA A 451 19.40 4.65 33.27
CA ALA A 451 18.20 4.56 34.11
C ALA A 451 17.87 3.10 34.46
N GLU A 452 17.33 2.86 35.64
CA GLU A 452 16.88 1.52 36.03
C GLU A 452 15.74 1.04 35.12
N ILE A 453 15.89 -0.18 34.58
CA ILE A 453 14.91 -0.81 33.70
C ILE A 453 13.78 -1.36 34.54
N VAL A 454 12.55 -1.10 34.12
CA VAL A 454 11.34 -1.65 34.73
C VAL A 454 10.71 -2.71 33.85
N LYS A 455 10.06 -3.67 34.49
CA LYS A 455 9.18 -4.62 33.81
C LYS A 455 7.79 -4.46 34.44
N PRO A 456 6.85 -3.77 33.78
CA PRO A 456 5.51 -3.59 34.31
C PRO A 456 4.83 -4.94 34.56
N GLU A 457 3.98 -5.01 35.58
CA GLU A 457 3.24 -6.23 35.91
C GLU A 457 2.29 -6.60 34.78
N GLY A 458 2.32 -7.85 34.37
CA GLY A 458 1.53 -8.35 33.22
C GLY A 458 2.14 -8.10 31.84
N GLU A 459 3.24 -7.34 31.73
CA GLU A 459 3.94 -7.14 30.46
C GLU A 459 5.12 -8.12 30.27
N ALA A 460 5.29 -8.58 29.01
CA ALA A 460 6.43 -9.41 28.61
C ALA A 460 7.70 -8.57 28.33
N MET A 461 7.53 -7.25 28.14
CA MET A 461 8.60 -6.35 27.70
C MET A 461 9.20 -5.57 28.88
N HIS A 462 10.53 -5.51 28.92
CA HIS A 462 11.24 -4.55 29.77
C HIS A 462 11.25 -3.18 29.14
N ARG A 463 11.21 -2.12 29.96
CA ARG A 463 11.17 -0.74 29.48
C ARG A 463 12.21 0.13 30.19
N CYS A 464 12.82 1.04 29.44
CA CYS A 464 13.51 2.18 29.99
C CYS A 464 12.46 3.24 30.37
N PRO A 465 12.28 3.59 31.64
CA PRO A 465 11.26 4.58 32.04
C PRO A 465 11.64 6.02 31.70
N ASN A 466 12.93 6.30 31.44
CA ASN A 466 13.40 7.65 31.16
C ASN A 466 12.83 8.17 29.83
N PRO A 467 11.92 9.16 29.83
CA PRO A 467 11.36 9.73 28.60
C PRO A 467 12.44 10.44 27.76
N ARG A 468 13.51 10.92 28.40
CA ARG A 468 14.65 11.58 27.76
C ARG A 468 15.78 10.62 27.39
N CYS A 469 15.52 9.34 27.33
CA CYS A 469 16.50 8.39 26.83
C CYS A 469 16.86 8.73 25.39
N GLU A 470 18.16 8.88 25.10
CA GLU A 470 18.68 9.23 23.77
C GLU A 470 18.03 8.41 22.65
N SER A 471 17.96 7.09 22.82
CA SER A 471 17.34 6.23 21.81
C SER A 471 15.85 6.52 21.62
N ARG A 472 15.09 6.89 22.68
CA ARG A 472 13.68 7.24 22.55
C ARG A 472 13.51 8.51 21.71
N GLY A 473 14.32 9.53 21.96
CA GLY A 473 14.31 10.77 21.18
C GLY A 473 14.64 10.54 19.72
N LEU A 474 15.71 9.80 19.44
CA LEU A 474 16.14 9.46 18.08
C LEU A 474 15.09 8.63 17.33
N GLU A 475 14.55 7.58 17.94
CA GLU A 475 13.52 6.73 17.30
C GLU A 475 12.18 7.48 17.13
N THR A 476 11.89 8.46 18.00
CA THR A 476 10.74 9.36 17.84
C THR A 476 10.92 10.26 16.61
N LEU A 477 12.10 10.87 16.45
CA LEU A 477 12.43 11.66 15.25
C LEU A 477 12.38 10.83 13.97
N ILE A 478 12.95 9.62 13.98
CA ILE A 478 12.90 8.70 12.81
C ILE A 478 11.45 8.38 12.44
N ASN A 479 10.61 8.10 13.43
CA ASN A 479 9.19 7.86 13.17
C ASN A 479 8.46 9.12 12.68
N TRP A 480 8.83 10.29 13.20
CA TRP A 480 8.22 11.56 12.81
C TRP A 480 8.47 11.89 11.34
N VAL A 481 9.70 11.69 10.86
CA VAL A 481 10.07 12.03 9.48
C VAL A 481 9.69 10.96 8.45
N TRP A 482 9.03 9.88 8.85
CA TRP A 482 8.68 8.77 7.95
C TRP A 482 7.95 9.23 6.68
N ASP A 483 7.12 10.26 6.81
CA ASP A 483 6.33 10.82 5.71
C ASP A 483 6.94 12.12 5.14
N ILE A 484 8.17 12.51 5.55
CA ILE A 484 8.85 13.72 5.09
C ILE A 484 9.87 13.36 4.02
N ASP A 485 9.64 13.84 2.81
CA ASP A 485 10.53 13.57 1.68
C ASP A 485 11.91 14.19 1.84
N GLY A 486 12.95 13.45 1.45
CA GLY A 486 14.34 13.93 1.49
C GLY A 486 15.00 13.92 2.87
N VAL A 487 14.26 13.53 3.92
CA VAL A 487 14.79 13.41 5.29
C VAL A 487 14.51 12.00 5.81
N GLY A 488 15.34 11.05 5.44
CA GLY A 488 15.21 9.65 5.85
C GLY A 488 15.91 9.33 7.18
N GLU A 489 15.75 8.08 7.66
CA GLU A 489 16.37 7.57 8.89
C GLU A 489 17.89 7.87 8.99
N GLN A 490 18.63 7.70 7.90
CA GLN A 490 20.08 7.90 7.89
C GLN A 490 20.44 9.37 8.12
N ALA A 491 19.68 10.29 7.52
CA ALA A 491 19.86 11.72 7.72
C ALA A 491 19.60 12.10 9.19
N ILE A 492 18.51 11.62 9.78
CA ILE A 492 18.18 11.87 11.18
C ILE A 492 19.22 11.28 12.13
N ARG A 493 19.69 10.05 11.88
CA ARG A 493 20.74 9.44 12.69
C ARG A 493 22.05 10.24 12.63
N ARG A 494 22.34 10.87 11.52
CA ARG A 494 23.52 11.72 11.36
C ARG A 494 23.32 13.07 12.05
N LEU A 495 22.22 13.78 11.77
CA LEU A 495 21.87 15.05 12.42
C LEU A 495 21.85 14.92 13.95
N TRP A 496 21.35 13.78 14.46
CA TRP A 496 21.39 13.46 15.88
C TRP A 496 22.81 13.30 16.41
N ARG A 497 23.66 12.56 15.70
CA ARG A 497 25.07 12.33 16.07
C ARG A 497 25.88 13.61 16.10
N GLU A 498 25.64 14.50 15.15
CA GLU A 498 26.27 15.83 15.07
C GLU A 498 25.66 16.84 16.08
N GLY A 499 24.59 16.45 16.80
CA GLY A 499 23.90 17.31 17.76
C GLY A 499 23.11 18.46 17.14
N ILE A 500 22.82 18.41 15.83
CA ILE A 500 22.10 19.44 15.08
C ILE A 500 20.59 19.31 15.34
N VAL A 501 20.05 18.08 15.35
CA VAL A 501 18.64 17.79 15.62
C VAL A 501 18.57 16.76 16.73
N THR A 502 18.12 17.17 17.91
CA THR A 502 18.00 16.35 19.12
C THR A 502 16.56 16.29 19.66
N SER A 503 15.66 17.08 19.07
CA SER A 503 14.23 17.15 19.42
C SER A 503 13.36 17.38 18.20
N LEU A 504 12.04 17.18 18.32
CA LEU A 504 11.09 17.49 17.25
C LEU A 504 11.11 18.98 16.86
N PRO A 505 11.17 19.95 17.80
CA PRO A 505 11.31 21.35 17.43
C PRO A 505 12.58 21.68 16.65
N ASP A 506 13.71 21.01 16.91
CA ASP A 506 14.96 21.26 16.20
C ASP A 506 14.83 20.89 14.72
N LEU A 507 14.05 19.83 14.39
CA LEU A 507 13.78 19.44 13.02
C LEU A 507 13.16 20.59 12.21
N TYR A 508 12.22 21.33 12.82
CA TYR A 508 11.52 22.45 12.19
C TYR A 508 12.30 23.78 12.22
N ARG A 509 13.43 23.82 12.93
CA ARG A 509 14.39 24.92 12.95
C ARG A 509 15.59 24.67 12.04
N LEU A 510 15.67 23.49 11.42
CA LEU A 510 16.79 23.07 10.58
C LEU A 510 16.91 23.96 9.34
N THR A 511 18.10 24.47 9.08
CA THR A 511 18.38 25.33 7.93
C THR A 511 19.07 24.59 6.78
N LYS A 512 19.00 25.16 5.58
CA LYS A 512 19.66 24.64 4.41
C LYS A 512 21.18 24.56 4.59
N GLU A 513 21.78 25.56 5.22
CA GLU A 513 23.21 25.68 5.48
C GLU A 513 23.67 24.53 6.35
N GLN A 514 22.94 24.21 7.43
CA GLN A 514 23.24 23.09 8.33
C GLN A 514 23.20 21.73 7.61
N LEU A 515 22.25 21.54 6.71
CA LEU A 515 22.20 20.33 5.87
C LEU A 515 23.37 20.25 4.89
N MET A 516 23.79 21.37 4.31
CA MET A 516 24.90 21.43 3.36
C MET A 516 26.28 21.12 4.02
N GLU A 517 26.39 21.22 5.34
CA GLU A 517 27.58 20.77 6.08
C GLU A 517 27.71 19.25 6.14
N LEU A 518 26.63 18.53 5.82
CA LEU A 518 26.61 17.06 5.82
C LEU A 518 26.96 16.51 4.43
N ASP A 519 27.88 15.50 4.37
CA ASP A 519 28.14 14.79 3.12
C ASP A 519 26.84 14.18 2.54
N GLY A 520 26.66 14.29 1.24
CA GLY A 520 25.49 13.80 0.53
C GLY A 520 24.37 14.83 0.36
N TYR A 521 24.48 16.01 0.96
CA TYR A 521 23.60 17.13 0.66
C TYR A 521 24.33 18.18 -0.18
N ALA A 522 23.78 18.44 -1.38
CA ALA A 522 24.12 19.57 -2.22
C ALA A 522 23.06 20.66 -2.08
N GLU A 523 23.28 21.81 -2.67
CA GLU A 523 22.40 22.98 -2.56
C GLU A 523 20.93 22.68 -2.88
N ILE A 524 20.66 21.92 -3.94
CA ILE A 524 19.32 21.54 -4.36
C ILE A 524 18.68 20.54 -3.39
N SER A 525 19.39 19.48 -3.01
CA SER A 525 18.86 18.44 -2.12
C SER A 525 18.61 18.97 -0.70
N ALA A 526 19.49 19.84 -0.18
CA ALA A 526 19.28 20.50 1.11
C ALA A 526 18.07 21.45 1.06
N GLY A 527 17.93 22.24 -0.02
CA GLY A 527 16.77 23.10 -0.21
C GLY A 527 15.46 22.32 -0.29
N ASN A 528 15.42 21.20 -1.01
CA ASN A 528 14.25 20.31 -1.12
C ASN A 528 13.89 19.70 0.23
N ALA A 529 14.87 19.25 1.02
CA ALA A 529 14.64 18.67 2.33
C ALA A 529 14.03 19.71 3.31
N VAL A 530 14.57 20.92 3.36
CA VAL A 530 14.01 22.01 4.19
C VAL A 530 12.59 22.37 3.75
N ALA A 531 12.36 22.47 2.42
CA ALA A 531 11.03 22.75 1.89
C ALA A 531 10.02 21.62 2.25
N ALA A 532 10.44 20.35 2.21
CA ALA A 532 9.59 19.23 2.59
C ALA A 532 9.28 19.21 4.11
N ILE A 533 10.26 19.57 4.96
CA ILE A 533 10.03 19.76 6.39
C ILE A 533 9.00 20.88 6.63
N GLU A 534 9.15 22.02 5.97
CA GLU A 534 8.22 23.13 6.10
C GLU A 534 6.80 22.75 5.60
N GLN A 535 6.72 22.06 4.46
CA GLN A 535 5.46 21.60 3.90
C GLN A 535 4.76 20.59 4.83
N SER A 536 5.52 19.76 5.55
CA SER A 536 4.97 18.77 6.46
C SER A 536 4.13 19.36 7.59
N LYS A 537 4.35 20.63 7.97
CA LYS A 537 3.53 21.34 8.96
C LYS A 537 2.06 21.45 8.53
N GLN A 538 1.81 21.51 7.22
CA GLN A 538 0.48 21.60 6.63
C GLN A 538 -0.11 20.24 6.29
N ASP A 539 0.74 19.30 5.89
CA ASP A 539 0.33 17.97 5.40
C ASP A 539 0.07 16.97 6.52
N MET A 540 0.72 17.13 7.69
CA MET A 540 0.49 16.24 8.81
C MET A 540 -0.92 16.44 9.38
N THR A 541 -1.71 15.36 9.35
CA THR A 541 -3.03 15.33 9.98
C THR A 541 -2.90 15.30 11.51
N PHE A 542 -3.90 15.77 12.22
CA PHE A 542 -3.88 15.80 13.69
C PHE A 542 -3.64 14.42 14.32
N HIS A 543 -4.26 13.37 13.79
CA HIS A 543 -4.01 12.01 14.29
C HIS A 543 -2.58 11.53 14.00
N ARG A 544 -1.93 12.00 12.91
CA ARG A 544 -0.52 11.70 12.62
C ARG A 544 0.40 12.37 13.62
N VAL A 545 0.09 13.62 13.98
CA VAL A 545 0.80 14.34 15.03
C VAL A 545 0.68 13.61 16.36
N LEU A 546 -0.53 13.23 16.79
CA LEU A 546 -0.74 12.46 18.02
C LEU A 546 0.04 11.14 18.05
N ALA A 547 0.04 10.39 16.95
CA ALA A 547 0.81 9.14 16.84
C ALA A 547 2.32 9.37 16.90
N GLY A 548 2.79 10.54 16.50
CA GLY A 548 4.20 10.94 16.50
C GLY A 548 4.73 11.50 17.82
N LEU A 549 3.87 12.05 18.68
CA LEU A 549 4.25 12.64 19.99
C LEU A 549 4.73 11.61 21.02
N ASN A 550 4.69 10.32 20.69
CA ASN A 550 5.11 9.23 21.59
C ASN A 550 4.31 9.15 22.90
N ILE A 551 3.02 9.50 22.84
CA ILE A 551 2.07 9.31 23.95
C ILE A 551 1.97 7.80 24.24
N PRO A 552 2.02 7.36 25.51
CA PRO A 552 1.97 5.94 25.87
C PRO A 552 0.77 5.22 25.21
N ASP A 553 1.01 4.03 24.68
CA ASP A 553 0.02 3.15 24.05
C ASP A 553 -0.87 3.79 22.97
N THR A 554 -0.42 4.94 22.44
CA THR A 554 -1.09 5.70 21.38
C THR A 554 -0.42 5.41 20.05
N GLY A 555 -0.80 4.27 19.44
CA GLY A 555 -0.47 3.95 18.05
C GLY A 555 -1.43 4.64 17.07
N TRP A 556 -1.27 4.35 15.78
CA TRP A 556 -2.06 4.96 14.70
C TRP A 556 -3.58 4.91 14.91
N VAL A 557 -4.12 3.73 15.27
CA VAL A 557 -5.57 3.55 15.49
C VAL A 557 -6.06 4.37 16.70
N THR A 558 -5.34 4.30 17.82
CA THR A 558 -5.67 5.08 19.03
C THR A 558 -5.63 6.58 18.77
N ALA A 559 -4.59 7.06 18.07
CA ALA A 559 -4.45 8.47 17.71
C ALA A 559 -5.60 8.95 16.80
N ARG A 560 -6.02 8.12 15.84
CA ARG A 560 -7.16 8.41 14.97
C ARG A 560 -8.46 8.51 15.75
N ASN A 561 -8.71 7.58 16.66
CA ASN A 561 -9.90 7.57 17.51
C ASN A 561 -9.95 8.78 18.45
N LEU A 562 -8.80 9.17 19.05
CA LEU A 562 -8.68 10.39 19.86
C LEU A 562 -8.93 11.64 19.02
N ALA A 563 -8.32 11.75 17.84
CA ALA A 563 -8.52 12.89 16.94
C ALA A 563 -9.98 13.03 16.50
N ALA A 564 -10.64 11.92 16.19
CA ALA A 564 -12.06 11.91 15.84
C ALA A 564 -12.99 12.28 17.01
N HIS A 565 -12.63 11.86 18.24
CA HIS A 565 -13.44 12.11 19.42
C HIS A 565 -13.30 13.56 19.91
N PHE A 566 -12.07 14.07 20.05
CA PHE A 566 -11.79 15.38 20.63
C PHE A 566 -11.74 16.51 19.60
N GLY A 567 -11.36 16.23 18.36
CA GLY A 567 -11.27 17.21 17.28
C GLY A 567 -10.11 18.19 17.39
N SER A 568 -9.55 18.44 18.59
CA SER A 568 -8.38 19.29 18.81
C SER A 568 -7.57 18.83 20.01
N ILE A 569 -6.28 19.21 20.03
CA ILE A 569 -5.40 18.87 21.15
C ILE A 569 -5.80 19.61 22.43
N ASP A 570 -6.33 20.83 22.34
CA ASP A 570 -6.74 21.60 23.52
C ASP A 570 -7.85 20.88 24.28
N LYS A 571 -8.85 20.35 23.58
CA LYS A 571 -9.90 19.52 24.19
C LYS A 571 -9.36 18.25 24.82
N LEU A 572 -8.31 17.66 24.23
CA LEU A 572 -7.66 16.48 24.78
C LEU A 572 -6.79 16.80 25.99
N ILE A 573 -6.14 17.96 26.03
CA ILE A 573 -5.38 18.46 27.18
C ILE A 573 -6.31 18.72 28.39
N ASP A 574 -7.49 19.31 28.14
CA ASP A 574 -8.46 19.66 29.18
C ASP A 574 -9.32 18.47 29.63
N ALA A 575 -9.23 17.32 28.93
CA ALA A 575 -10.08 16.17 29.18
C ALA A 575 -9.66 15.40 30.44
N THR A 576 -10.65 14.95 31.19
CA THR A 576 -10.46 14.02 32.31
C THR A 576 -10.15 12.62 31.82
N GLN A 577 -9.62 11.76 32.69
CA GLN A 577 -9.36 10.35 32.38
C GLN A 577 -10.65 9.64 31.91
N GLU A 578 -11.79 9.95 32.55
CA GLU A 578 -13.10 9.38 32.20
C GLU A 578 -13.55 9.80 30.79
N GLU A 579 -13.34 11.06 30.41
CA GLU A 579 -13.67 11.56 29.09
C GLU A 579 -12.75 10.95 28.02
N ILE A 580 -11.46 10.78 28.31
CA ILE A 580 -10.52 10.07 27.42
C ILE A 580 -10.96 8.63 27.21
N GLN A 581 -11.49 7.97 28.23
CA GLN A 581 -11.99 6.60 28.16
C GLN A 581 -13.27 6.46 27.32
N GLU A 582 -14.03 7.55 27.09
CA GLU A 582 -15.19 7.55 26.19
C GLU A 582 -14.80 7.38 24.70
N ALA A 583 -13.55 7.67 24.34
CA ALA A 583 -13.06 7.46 22.97
C ALA A 583 -12.95 5.96 22.65
N GLU A 584 -13.27 5.61 21.41
CA GLU A 584 -13.34 4.21 20.97
C GLU A 584 -12.03 3.45 21.17
N GLY A 585 -12.10 2.25 21.75
CA GLY A 585 -10.94 1.36 21.95
C GLY A 585 -9.97 1.80 23.04
N ILE A 586 -10.35 2.77 23.88
CA ILE A 586 -9.54 3.25 24.99
C ILE A 586 -10.07 2.69 26.33
N GLY A 587 -9.30 1.81 26.93
CA GLY A 587 -9.57 1.26 28.26
C GLY A 587 -8.96 2.10 29.38
N PRO A 588 -9.30 1.81 30.67
CA PRO A 588 -8.87 2.62 31.83
C PRO A 588 -7.38 2.89 31.91
N GLY A 589 -6.52 1.86 31.79
CA GLY A 589 -5.07 2.03 31.90
C GLY A 589 -4.45 2.85 30.77
N ARG A 590 -5.05 2.79 29.54
CA ARG A 590 -4.61 3.62 28.42
C ARG A 590 -5.04 5.07 28.62
N ALA A 591 -6.27 5.31 29.10
CA ALA A 591 -6.75 6.64 29.40
C ALA A 591 -5.91 7.32 30.50
N GLU A 592 -5.52 6.57 31.54
CA GLU A 592 -4.61 7.02 32.61
C GLU A 592 -3.25 7.47 32.03
N GLY A 593 -2.59 6.62 31.20
CA GLY A 593 -1.30 6.98 30.60
C GLY A 593 -1.37 8.18 29.64
N ILE A 594 -2.49 8.38 28.95
CA ILE A 594 -2.71 9.57 28.11
C ILE A 594 -2.90 10.81 28.98
N ALA A 595 -3.73 10.75 30.02
CA ALA A 595 -3.96 11.87 30.93
C ALA A 595 -2.67 12.26 31.68
N GLU A 596 -1.88 11.29 32.17
CA GLU A 596 -0.57 11.53 32.75
C GLU A 596 0.38 12.23 31.77
N TRP A 597 0.40 11.83 30.52
CA TRP A 597 1.27 12.44 29.51
C TRP A 597 0.93 13.92 29.29
N PHE A 598 -0.36 14.29 29.27
CA PHE A 598 -0.81 15.68 29.14
C PHE A 598 -0.75 16.49 30.45
N SER A 599 -0.52 15.85 31.60
CA SER A 599 -0.27 16.54 32.87
C SER A 599 1.20 16.92 33.08
N ASP A 600 2.12 16.40 32.22
CA ASP A 600 3.55 16.71 32.30
C ASP A 600 3.84 18.05 31.61
N GLU A 601 4.40 19.01 32.39
CA GLU A 601 4.71 20.37 31.93
C GLU A 601 5.68 20.40 30.73
N GLU A 602 6.60 19.44 30.63
CA GLU A 602 7.55 19.38 29.51
C GLU A 602 6.88 18.90 28.22
N ASN A 603 5.93 17.96 28.33
CA ASN A 603 5.15 17.52 27.18
C ASN A 603 4.24 18.65 26.69
N LEU A 604 3.61 19.40 27.59
CA LEU A 604 2.82 20.59 27.23
C LEU A 604 3.69 21.67 26.59
N LYS A 605 4.90 21.88 27.06
CA LYS A 605 5.88 22.79 26.46
C LYS A 605 6.26 22.33 25.06
N LEU A 606 6.50 21.04 24.84
CA LEU A 606 6.77 20.47 23.52
C LEU A 606 5.60 20.74 22.55
N VAL A 607 4.37 20.50 22.98
CA VAL A 607 3.16 20.79 22.19
C VAL A 607 3.10 22.27 21.82
N GLN A 608 3.35 23.17 22.77
CA GLN A 608 3.33 24.60 22.53
C GLN A 608 4.44 25.04 21.56
N GLU A 609 5.67 24.53 21.71
CA GLU A 609 6.77 24.83 20.79
C GLU A 609 6.47 24.38 19.36
N LEU A 610 5.87 23.19 19.18
CA LEU A 610 5.48 22.69 17.87
C LEU A 610 4.34 23.52 17.26
N ARG A 611 3.41 24.00 18.09
CA ARG A 611 2.34 24.94 17.69
C ARG A 611 2.92 26.27 17.21
N ASP A 612 3.86 26.84 17.96
CA ASP A 612 4.53 28.11 17.62
C ASP A 612 5.34 27.98 16.32
N LEU A 613 5.81 26.78 16.01
CA LEU A 613 6.48 26.45 14.74
C LEU A 613 5.52 26.22 13.58
N GLY A 614 4.20 26.25 13.83
CA GLY A 614 3.16 26.24 12.79
C GLY A 614 2.55 24.87 12.50
N LEU A 615 2.75 23.85 13.35
CA LEU A 615 2.05 22.56 13.19
C LEU A 615 0.57 22.70 13.56
N ARG A 616 -0.26 21.91 12.89
CA ARG A 616 -1.71 21.85 13.15
C ARG A 616 -2.03 20.82 14.23
N PHE A 617 -2.86 21.21 15.18
CA PHE A 617 -3.32 20.40 16.30
C PHE A 617 -4.85 20.25 16.31
N GLU A 618 -5.46 20.34 15.14
CA GLU A 618 -6.91 20.21 14.97
C GLU A 618 -7.22 19.27 13.82
N THR A 619 -8.37 18.61 13.94
CA THR A 619 -8.89 17.73 12.89
C THR A 619 -9.32 18.57 11.68
N GLY A 620 -8.80 18.27 10.51
CA GLY A 620 -9.26 18.82 9.24
C GLY A 620 -10.65 18.30 8.85
N ASP A 621 -11.14 18.72 7.67
CA ASP A 621 -12.47 18.32 7.17
C ASP A 621 -12.62 16.80 6.96
N GLU A 622 -11.50 16.10 6.78
CA GLU A 622 -11.43 14.65 6.53
C GLU A 622 -11.93 13.76 7.69
N LEU A 623 -11.97 14.27 8.92
CA LEU A 623 -12.45 13.53 10.10
C LEU A 623 -13.65 14.22 10.77
N LYS A 624 -14.22 15.27 10.18
CA LYS A 624 -15.46 15.85 10.70
C LYS A 624 -16.57 14.84 10.55
N PRO A 625 -17.39 14.62 11.59
CA PRO A 625 -18.59 13.83 11.47
C PRO A 625 -19.43 14.36 10.30
N VAL A 626 -19.94 13.47 9.46
CA VAL A 626 -20.88 13.86 8.42
C VAL A 626 -22.10 14.46 9.11
N GLU A 627 -22.38 15.74 8.88
CA GLU A 627 -23.62 16.33 9.37
C GLU A 627 -24.80 15.79 8.57
N GLY A 628 -25.75 15.19 9.27
CA GLY A 628 -26.90 14.55 8.65
C GLY A 628 -28.09 14.45 9.60
N PRO A 629 -29.22 13.90 9.15
CA PRO A 629 -30.45 13.83 9.94
C PRO A 629 -30.32 13.01 11.24
N LEU A 630 -29.27 12.18 11.35
CA LEU A 630 -29.01 11.35 12.53
C LEU A 630 -27.85 11.89 13.39
N SER A 631 -27.40 13.12 13.15
CA SER A 631 -26.27 13.72 13.91
C SER A 631 -26.58 13.76 15.41
N GLY A 632 -25.58 13.38 16.22
CA GLY A 632 -25.70 13.30 17.68
C GLY A 632 -26.40 12.05 18.21
N GLN A 633 -26.89 11.15 17.34
CA GLN A 633 -27.50 9.89 17.73
C GLN A 633 -26.52 8.74 17.66
N THR A 634 -26.51 7.87 18.67
CA THR A 634 -25.65 6.68 18.71
C THR A 634 -26.50 5.43 18.54
N TYR A 635 -26.15 4.58 17.59
CA TYR A 635 -26.80 3.29 17.35
C TYR A 635 -25.86 2.14 17.65
N VAL A 636 -26.43 1.00 18.01
CA VAL A 636 -25.71 -0.27 18.18
C VAL A 636 -26.35 -1.32 17.29
N ILE A 637 -25.54 -2.12 16.61
CA ILE A 637 -26.03 -3.18 15.72
C ILE A 637 -25.65 -4.53 16.34
N THR A 638 -26.61 -5.48 16.34
CA THR A 638 -26.40 -6.84 16.88
C THR A 638 -27.24 -7.86 16.10
N GLY A 639 -26.73 -9.09 16.00
CA GLY A 639 -27.35 -10.12 15.17
C GLY A 639 -26.99 -9.97 13.69
N THR A 640 -27.54 -10.87 12.86
CA THR A 640 -27.38 -10.90 11.41
C THR A 640 -28.56 -10.20 10.75
N LEU A 641 -28.33 -9.16 9.96
CA LEU A 641 -29.34 -8.48 9.18
C LEU A 641 -29.54 -9.20 7.85
N GLU A 642 -30.75 -9.16 7.30
CA GLU A 642 -31.10 -9.84 6.05
C GLU A 642 -30.59 -9.10 4.80
N SER A 643 -30.74 -7.77 4.76
CA SER A 643 -30.46 -6.92 3.58
C SER A 643 -29.15 -6.15 3.68
N PHE A 644 -28.51 -6.13 4.85
CA PHE A 644 -27.25 -5.40 5.10
C PHE A 644 -26.25 -6.29 5.82
N SER A 645 -24.98 -6.22 5.47
CA SER A 645 -23.95 -6.60 6.43
C SER A 645 -23.93 -5.60 7.59
N ARG A 646 -23.37 -6.00 8.72
CA ARG A 646 -23.23 -5.09 9.88
C ARG A 646 -22.46 -3.82 9.53
N ASP A 647 -21.43 -3.95 8.70
CA ASP A 647 -20.56 -2.84 8.31
C ASP A 647 -21.27 -1.92 7.29
N GLU A 648 -22.05 -2.45 6.37
CA GLU A 648 -22.89 -1.65 5.46
C GLU A 648 -23.94 -0.86 6.24
N ALA A 649 -24.63 -1.51 7.19
CA ALA A 649 -25.58 -0.83 8.06
C ALA A 649 -24.92 0.27 8.92
N ALA A 650 -23.69 0.02 9.41
CA ALA A 650 -22.92 1.01 10.13
C ALA A 650 -22.52 2.18 9.24
N GLN A 651 -21.95 1.93 8.07
CA GLN A 651 -21.57 2.96 7.11
C GLN A 651 -22.76 3.79 6.63
N ALA A 652 -23.91 3.14 6.39
CA ALA A 652 -25.13 3.83 5.98
C ALA A 652 -25.67 4.77 7.08
N LEU A 653 -25.58 4.36 8.34
CA LEU A 653 -25.94 5.21 9.49
C LEU A 653 -24.94 6.36 9.67
N GLU A 654 -23.63 6.09 9.55
CA GLU A 654 -22.57 7.09 9.63
C GLU A 654 -22.65 8.10 8.49
N ALA A 655 -23.00 7.68 7.28
CA ALA A 655 -23.27 8.56 6.14
C ALA A 655 -24.46 9.51 6.37
N LYS A 656 -25.38 9.17 7.30
CA LYS A 656 -26.47 10.04 7.75
C LYS A 656 -26.12 10.84 9.01
N GLY A 657 -24.88 10.80 9.46
CA GLY A 657 -24.38 11.55 10.63
C GLY A 657 -24.54 10.84 11.98
N ALA A 658 -25.02 9.58 12.01
CA ALA A 658 -25.10 8.82 13.25
C ALA A 658 -23.73 8.32 13.69
N LYS A 659 -23.57 8.04 14.99
CA LYS A 659 -22.44 7.30 15.55
C LYS A 659 -22.84 5.83 15.73
N VAL A 660 -22.03 4.88 15.27
CA VAL A 660 -22.26 3.45 15.51
C VAL A 660 -21.29 2.97 16.59
N SER A 661 -21.82 2.32 17.64
CA SER A 661 -21.05 1.82 18.79
C SER A 661 -21.15 0.31 18.93
N ASN A 662 -20.12 -0.28 19.52
CA ASN A 662 -20.09 -1.72 19.81
C ASN A 662 -20.72 -2.11 21.14
N SER A 663 -21.06 -1.15 21.99
CA SER A 663 -21.64 -1.38 23.31
C SER A 663 -22.91 -0.54 23.55
N VAL A 664 -23.91 -1.16 24.20
CA VAL A 664 -25.14 -0.47 24.58
C VAL A 664 -24.93 0.32 25.87
N SER A 665 -25.33 1.59 25.87
CA SER A 665 -25.34 2.48 27.02
C SER A 665 -26.66 3.23 27.12
N LYS A 666 -26.91 3.96 28.21
CA LYS A 666 -28.10 4.82 28.35
C LYS A 666 -28.17 5.98 27.33
N LYS A 667 -27.04 6.30 26.67
CA LYS A 667 -26.94 7.32 25.61
C LYS A 667 -27.24 6.73 24.22
N THR A 668 -27.46 5.40 24.10
CA THR A 668 -27.75 4.73 22.82
C THR A 668 -29.15 5.10 22.34
N ALA A 669 -29.28 5.68 21.16
CA ALA A 669 -30.55 6.09 20.55
C ALA A 669 -31.40 4.90 20.08
N GLY A 670 -30.77 3.81 19.67
CA GLY A 670 -31.43 2.57 19.27
C GLY A 670 -30.47 1.39 19.13
N LEU A 671 -30.96 0.19 19.45
CA LEU A 671 -30.32 -1.08 19.15
C LEU A 671 -30.95 -1.69 17.91
N ILE A 672 -30.20 -1.78 16.83
CA ILE A 672 -30.62 -2.44 15.59
C ILE A 672 -30.37 -3.94 15.75
N VAL A 673 -31.43 -4.73 15.56
CA VAL A 673 -31.43 -6.16 15.85
C VAL A 673 -31.75 -6.96 14.59
N GLY A 674 -30.82 -7.82 14.21
CA GLY A 674 -31.04 -8.89 13.24
C GLY A 674 -31.31 -10.24 13.92
N GLU A 675 -31.18 -11.33 13.17
CA GLU A 675 -31.30 -12.68 13.69
C GLU A 675 -30.19 -12.99 14.72
N GLU A 676 -30.50 -13.77 15.75
CA GLU A 676 -29.60 -14.16 16.83
C GLU A 676 -28.87 -12.98 17.53
N PRO A 677 -29.61 -12.05 18.16
CA PRO A 677 -29.04 -10.77 18.64
C PRO A 677 -28.09 -10.86 19.84
N GLY A 678 -27.90 -12.01 20.45
CA GLY A 678 -26.95 -12.22 21.54
C GLY A 678 -27.25 -11.40 22.82
N SER A 679 -26.21 -11.22 23.66
CA SER A 679 -26.35 -10.57 24.99
C SER A 679 -26.64 -9.06 24.94
N LYS A 680 -26.48 -8.39 23.81
CA LYS A 680 -26.70 -6.95 23.67
C LYS A 680 -28.20 -6.59 23.71
N LEU A 681 -29.06 -7.48 23.26
CA LEU A 681 -30.52 -7.29 23.31
C LEU A 681 -31.00 -7.15 24.78
N LYS A 682 -30.54 -8.03 25.65
CA LYS A 682 -30.89 -7.97 27.08
C LYS A 682 -30.37 -6.69 27.71
N LYS A 683 -29.13 -6.27 27.40
CA LYS A 683 -28.57 -5.01 27.90
C LYS A 683 -29.35 -3.79 27.44
N ALA A 684 -29.84 -3.78 26.21
CA ALA A 684 -30.67 -2.68 25.69
C ALA A 684 -32.02 -2.61 26.40
N GLN A 685 -32.66 -3.75 26.61
CA GLN A 685 -33.92 -3.85 27.36
C GLN A 685 -33.75 -3.38 28.80
N ASP A 686 -32.68 -3.81 29.49
CA ASP A 686 -32.34 -3.41 30.86
C ASP A 686 -32.03 -1.89 30.96
N ALA A 687 -31.46 -1.31 29.91
CA ALA A 687 -31.12 0.11 29.83
C ALA A 687 -32.25 1.00 29.28
N GLY A 688 -33.39 0.41 28.85
CA GLY A 688 -34.53 1.15 28.27
C GLY A 688 -34.23 1.72 26.87
N VAL A 689 -33.28 1.15 26.14
CA VAL A 689 -32.91 1.57 24.79
C VAL A 689 -33.91 1.00 23.77
N PRO A 690 -34.43 1.81 22.83
CA PRO A 690 -35.33 1.33 21.78
C PRO A 690 -34.65 0.21 20.94
N VAL A 691 -35.42 -0.86 20.71
CA VAL A 691 -35.01 -1.98 19.86
C VAL A 691 -35.63 -1.78 18.49
N LEU A 692 -34.82 -1.71 17.46
CA LEU A 692 -35.16 -1.45 16.08
C LEU A 692 -34.91 -2.70 15.23
N ASP A 693 -35.88 -3.09 14.42
CA ASP A 693 -35.69 -4.14 13.43
C ASP A 693 -35.08 -3.58 12.13
N GLU A 694 -34.77 -4.43 11.20
CA GLU A 694 -34.17 -4.04 9.92
C GLU A 694 -35.06 -3.13 9.08
N LYS A 695 -36.39 -3.25 9.19
CA LYS A 695 -37.33 -2.36 8.51
C LYS A 695 -37.29 -0.94 9.10
N ALA A 696 -37.11 -0.84 10.41
CA ALA A 696 -36.89 0.44 11.07
C ALA A 696 -35.57 1.07 10.68
N LEU A 697 -34.46 0.26 10.51
CA LEU A 697 -33.22 0.72 9.96
C LEU A 697 -33.39 1.28 8.54
N GLN A 698 -34.03 0.54 7.63
CA GLN A 698 -34.30 0.99 6.25
C GLN A 698 -35.08 2.31 6.23
N LYS A 699 -36.02 2.48 7.14
CA LYS A 699 -36.77 3.74 7.27
C LYS A 699 -35.89 4.88 7.78
N LEU A 700 -34.98 4.64 8.72
CA LEU A 700 -33.99 5.63 9.19
C LEU A 700 -33.03 6.05 8.07
N LEU A 701 -32.68 5.13 7.19
CA LEU A 701 -31.77 5.40 6.08
C LEU A 701 -32.45 6.11 4.90
N SER A 702 -33.76 5.94 4.72
CA SER A 702 -34.54 6.55 3.62
C SER A 702 -35.07 7.96 3.92
N GLY A 703 -35.07 8.38 5.17
CA GLY A 703 -35.50 9.74 5.61
C GLY A 703 -34.31 10.61 5.85
#